data_6e6eb6cc58b2c4592b957b91841e8b25
#
_entry.id   6e6eb6cc58b2c4592b957b91841e8b25
#
_cell.length_a   1.000
_cell.length_b   1.000
_cell.length_c   1.000
_cell.angle_alpha   90.00
_cell.angle_beta   90.00
_cell.angle_gamma   90.00
#
_symmetry.space_group_name_H-M   'P 1'
#
loop_
_entity.id
_entity.type
_entity.pdbx_description
1 polymer ?
#
loop_
_entity_poly.entity_id
_entity_poly.type
_entity_poly.pdbx_seq_one_letter_code
_entity_poly.pdbx_strand_id
1 'polypeptide(L)'
;MSPTDRRAVPKPGLPPALKRWFQERPSEYAWEQDGLDHIRNLVPKAEPYRTWATFSFTAASGRINECDLFIAVPGGLYLVELKGHPGHLVNNGETWSFREPSSGRVRTLRNPLHLVDLKSKELKSRLEWAANQLGITERVPRVEPAIFLSAPDLRSALDEVQQVRVYGRDEVDTGLPWIWRDLLAKPPHREAQRVTAEFSRQLPRLMQKIGIRASTAHLRFGDDWILQQQPLDVGPTWEDRLAERKGIVREEGRVRIYLTAQQATEEARNSVTRAAKREYQVLQGVTHRGIAQAMQIREHQGGPAILFQHKHSDLRLDAYLAVHADRLPPEVRLDMVRQLAEALRYAHNRSLYHRALSARSVYVSARSDGSAPVLRIIDWQAAARDFDTTNLPSIGASSLTGEHLGDTAEVYLAPEFGVPYADPIDLDIFGLGAVAYLILTGQPPAMQRSALIERLTADGGLHPYAVLDGIADPLDTLIFQATRADLADRLDSAERFLDELDQFEQDSPAPDAATPSVDPLTAIPGQQVDGHWCVDRVLGTGATARTLLLTWTGEEDGEPPRKPRVLKVALDEQKAARLHAEATALDLVGGGVVVRLLGGPRELGGRTVLDLEYAGGRSLGARLRAEGKLTYHELARFGGDLFTALDQLAAKGVRHRDLKPDNFGVFQRADRGGLKRSVHQPLPLTLSPAPLPEF
;
A
#
# COMPACT_ATOMS: atom_id res chain seq x y z
N MET A 1 -60.44 26.55 -8.31
CA MET A 1 -59.90 26.25 -9.64
C MET A 1 -58.40 26.58 -9.60
N SER A 2 -57.59 25.57 -9.45
CA SER A 2 -56.11 25.69 -9.40
C SER A 2 -55.54 25.75 -10.80
N PRO A 3 -54.46 26.49 -11.05
CA PRO A 3 -53.77 26.50 -12.36
C PRO A 3 -52.92 25.28 -12.54
N THR A 4 -53.07 24.66 -13.67
CA THR A 4 -52.42 23.48 -14.22
C THR A 4 -50.91 23.60 -14.27
N ASP A 5 -50.26 22.62 -13.68
CA ASP A 5 -48.84 22.29 -13.74
C ASP A 5 -48.42 21.96 -15.17
N ARG A 6 -47.76 22.87 -15.86
CA ARG A 6 -47.14 22.62 -17.16
C ARG A 6 -45.79 21.97 -16.93
N ARG A 7 -45.76 20.63 -17.01
CA ARG A 7 -44.50 19.87 -17.15
C ARG A 7 -43.78 20.37 -18.41
N ALA A 8 -42.59 20.95 -18.19
CA ALA A 8 -41.68 21.33 -19.27
C ALA A 8 -41.26 20.08 -20.05
N VAL A 9 -41.62 19.99 -21.31
CA VAL A 9 -41.12 18.99 -22.24
C VAL A 9 -39.62 19.19 -22.41
N PRO A 10 -38.74 18.18 -22.18
CA PRO A 10 -37.32 18.32 -22.39
C PRO A 10 -37.07 18.66 -23.87
N LYS A 11 -36.26 19.72 -24.10
CA LYS A 11 -35.86 20.11 -25.46
C LYS A 11 -35.16 18.92 -26.13
N PRO A 12 -35.50 18.56 -27.38
CA PRO A 12 -34.86 17.49 -28.11
C PRO A 12 -33.36 17.81 -28.21
N GLY A 13 -32.51 16.87 -27.73
CA GLY A 13 -31.07 16.99 -27.82
C GLY A 13 -30.61 17.12 -29.27
N LEU A 14 -29.60 17.90 -29.54
CA LEU A 14 -28.94 18.01 -30.85
C LEU A 14 -28.64 16.62 -31.43
N PRO A 15 -28.88 16.39 -32.74
CA PRO A 15 -28.54 15.11 -33.37
C PRO A 15 -27.04 14.77 -33.12
N PRO A 16 -26.70 13.47 -32.92
CA PRO A 16 -25.33 13.03 -32.57
C PRO A 16 -24.26 13.55 -33.52
N ALA A 17 -24.55 13.80 -34.77
CA ALA A 17 -23.63 14.37 -35.77
C ALA A 17 -23.23 15.82 -35.51
N LEU A 18 -24.04 16.57 -34.76
CA LEU A 18 -23.76 17.96 -34.37
C LEU A 18 -23.17 18.11 -32.96
N LYS A 19 -23.27 17.06 -32.14
CA LYS A 19 -22.70 17.04 -30.80
C LYS A 19 -21.18 16.84 -30.91
N ARG A 20 -20.40 17.70 -30.23
CA ARG A 20 -18.92 17.68 -30.26
C ARG A 20 -18.30 17.35 -28.92
N TRP A 21 -19.01 17.57 -27.83
CA TRP A 21 -18.64 17.19 -26.50
C TRP A 21 -19.60 16.13 -25.98
N PHE A 22 -19.07 14.93 -25.73
CA PHE A 22 -19.82 13.78 -25.25
C PHE A 22 -19.40 13.50 -23.82
N GLN A 23 -20.24 13.79 -22.87
CA GLN A 23 -20.11 13.48 -21.47
C GLN A 23 -21.48 13.09 -20.96
N GLU A 24 -21.65 11.86 -20.50
CA GLU A 24 -22.94 11.35 -20.03
C GLU A 24 -23.23 11.82 -18.60
N ARG A 25 -22.22 11.84 -17.74
CA ARG A 25 -22.29 12.31 -16.35
C ARG A 25 -21.10 13.22 -16.07
N PRO A 26 -21.26 14.24 -15.21
CA PRO A 26 -20.12 14.96 -14.66
C PRO A 26 -19.16 14.01 -13.94
N SER A 27 -17.90 14.37 -13.83
CA SER A 27 -16.96 13.63 -12.99
C SER A 27 -17.42 13.66 -11.52
N GLU A 28 -17.22 12.56 -10.81
CA GLU A 28 -17.46 12.48 -9.36
C GLU A 28 -16.51 13.38 -8.56
N TYR A 29 -15.39 13.77 -9.17
CA TYR A 29 -14.38 14.64 -8.56
C TYR A 29 -14.47 16.06 -9.09
N ALA A 30 -14.75 17.02 -8.20
CA ALA A 30 -14.87 18.44 -8.56
C ALA A 30 -13.62 18.99 -9.29
N TRP A 31 -12.42 18.59 -8.87
CA TRP A 31 -11.16 19.00 -9.47
C TRP A 31 -10.97 18.44 -10.90
N GLU A 32 -11.45 17.24 -11.16
CA GLU A 32 -11.41 16.63 -12.50
C GLU A 32 -12.41 17.32 -13.42
N GLN A 33 -13.62 17.57 -12.93
CA GLN A 33 -14.62 18.32 -13.68
C GLN A 33 -14.13 19.74 -14.01
N ASP A 34 -13.47 20.43 -13.08
CA ASP A 34 -12.87 21.73 -13.33
C ASP A 34 -11.78 21.68 -14.43
N GLY A 35 -10.94 20.62 -14.41
CA GLY A 35 -9.97 20.37 -15.47
C GLY A 35 -10.61 20.09 -16.84
N LEU A 36 -11.69 19.31 -16.87
CA LEU A 36 -12.47 19.04 -18.07
C LEU A 36 -13.14 20.31 -18.61
N ASP A 37 -13.71 21.13 -17.74
CA ASP A 37 -14.35 22.40 -18.13
C ASP A 37 -13.33 23.40 -18.64
N HIS A 38 -12.12 23.43 -18.09
CA HIS A 38 -11.01 24.23 -18.63
C HIS A 38 -10.74 23.87 -20.10
N ILE A 39 -10.52 22.59 -20.42
CA ILE A 39 -10.29 22.14 -21.79
C ILE A 39 -11.53 22.42 -22.67
N ARG A 40 -12.74 22.18 -22.17
CA ARG A 40 -13.99 22.42 -22.91
C ARG A 40 -14.14 23.85 -23.36
N ASN A 41 -13.70 24.81 -22.56
CA ASN A 41 -13.78 26.23 -22.88
C ASN A 41 -12.75 26.63 -23.97
N LEU A 42 -11.65 25.89 -24.10
CA LEU A 42 -10.60 26.15 -25.09
C LEU A 42 -10.90 25.49 -26.44
N VAL A 43 -11.66 24.38 -26.47
CA VAL A 43 -11.90 23.59 -27.69
C VAL A 43 -12.85 24.32 -28.64
N PRO A 44 -12.44 24.58 -29.91
CA PRO A 44 -13.29 25.19 -30.91
C PRO A 44 -14.53 24.35 -31.26
N LYS A 45 -15.66 25.02 -31.52
CA LYS A 45 -16.91 24.38 -31.95
C LYS A 45 -16.91 24.15 -33.47
N ALA A 46 -15.82 23.64 -34.02
CA ALA A 46 -15.61 23.41 -35.46
C ALA A 46 -15.10 21.99 -35.73
N GLU A 47 -15.11 21.51 -36.96
CA GLU A 47 -14.41 20.29 -37.37
C GLU A 47 -12.90 20.54 -37.41
N PRO A 48 -12.06 19.57 -37.06
CA PRO A 48 -12.39 18.18 -36.65
C PRO A 48 -12.52 17.97 -35.13
N TYR A 49 -12.69 19.02 -34.33
CA TYR A 49 -12.73 18.92 -32.87
C TYR A 49 -13.92 18.10 -32.38
N ARG A 50 -13.63 17.00 -31.65
CA ARG A 50 -14.60 16.15 -30.93
C ARG A 50 -14.00 15.58 -29.68
N THR A 51 -14.80 15.48 -28.65
CA THR A 51 -14.32 15.12 -27.32
C THR A 51 -15.28 14.15 -26.63
N TRP A 52 -14.73 13.13 -25.97
CA TRP A 52 -15.43 12.23 -25.07
C TRP A 52 -14.79 12.34 -23.69
N ALA A 53 -15.58 12.68 -22.69
CA ALA A 53 -15.14 12.84 -21.31
C ALA A 53 -15.81 11.80 -20.39
N THR A 54 -15.13 11.35 -19.37
CA THR A 54 -15.61 10.44 -18.32
C THR A 54 -16.33 9.19 -18.89
N PHE A 55 -15.62 8.43 -19.70
CA PHE A 55 -16.17 7.23 -20.32
C PHE A 55 -15.31 6.00 -20.04
N SER A 56 -15.92 4.83 -20.21
CA SER A 56 -15.20 3.56 -20.18
C SER A 56 -15.37 2.80 -21.49
N PHE A 57 -14.40 1.96 -21.83
CA PHE A 57 -14.51 1.02 -22.94
C PHE A 57 -13.87 -0.32 -22.56
N THR A 58 -14.37 -1.39 -23.20
CA THR A 58 -13.78 -2.71 -23.04
C THR A 58 -12.76 -2.95 -24.14
N ALA A 59 -11.51 -3.13 -23.78
CA ALA A 59 -10.43 -3.49 -24.70
C ALA A 59 -10.66 -4.88 -25.33
N ALA A 60 -9.91 -5.22 -26.37
CA ALA A 60 -9.92 -6.57 -26.94
C ALA A 60 -9.53 -7.64 -25.90
N SER A 61 -8.79 -7.22 -24.91
CA SER A 61 -8.35 -7.96 -23.76
C SER A 61 -9.45 -8.29 -22.75
N GLY A 62 -10.64 -7.73 -22.87
CA GLY A 62 -11.66 -7.77 -21.82
C GLY A 62 -11.44 -6.76 -20.69
N ARG A 63 -10.30 -6.08 -20.67
CA ARG A 63 -10.02 -5.00 -19.72
C ARG A 63 -11.02 -3.87 -19.93
N ILE A 64 -11.59 -3.36 -18.84
CA ILE A 64 -12.37 -2.14 -18.86
C ILE A 64 -11.44 -0.98 -18.53
N ASN A 65 -11.30 -0.07 -19.48
CA ASN A 65 -10.49 1.13 -19.33
C ASN A 65 -11.41 2.32 -19.03
N GLU A 66 -11.21 2.92 -17.89
CA GLU A 66 -11.77 4.23 -17.56
C GLU A 66 -10.90 5.31 -18.17
N CYS A 67 -11.51 6.29 -18.80
CA CYS A 67 -10.83 7.36 -19.52
C CYS A 67 -11.42 8.71 -19.09
N ASP A 68 -10.53 9.62 -18.67
CA ASP A 68 -10.96 10.95 -18.25
C ASP A 68 -11.32 11.79 -19.47
N LEU A 69 -10.47 11.78 -20.52
CA LEU A 69 -10.72 12.55 -21.74
C LEU A 69 -10.10 11.89 -22.97
N PHE A 70 -10.89 11.69 -24.01
CA PHE A 70 -10.43 11.41 -25.37
C PHE A 70 -10.80 12.56 -26.28
N ILE A 71 -9.83 13.12 -27.01
CA ILE A 71 -10.05 14.29 -27.86
C ILE A 71 -9.43 14.10 -29.24
N ALA A 72 -10.21 14.45 -30.26
CA ALA A 72 -9.78 14.59 -31.65
C ALA A 72 -9.58 16.06 -31.97
N VAL A 73 -8.39 16.40 -32.43
CA VAL A 73 -7.98 17.74 -32.87
C VAL A 73 -7.24 17.63 -34.21
N PRO A 74 -7.02 18.72 -34.96
CA PRO A 74 -6.31 18.62 -36.24
C PRO A 74 -4.94 17.92 -36.14
N GLY A 75 -4.24 18.08 -35.00
CA GLY A 75 -2.93 17.52 -34.75
C GLY A 75 -2.89 16.03 -34.44
N GLY A 76 -4.03 15.39 -34.09
CA GLY A 76 -4.08 13.99 -33.73
C GLY A 76 -5.25 13.59 -32.84
N LEU A 77 -5.19 12.34 -32.41
CA LEU A 77 -6.05 11.77 -31.37
C LEU A 77 -5.27 11.69 -30.07
N TYR A 78 -5.81 12.21 -29.00
CA TYR A 78 -5.14 12.20 -27.69
C TYR A 78 -6.05 11.56 -26.63
N LEU A 79 -5.46 10.68 -25.83
CA LEU A 79 -6.05 10.20 -24.58
C LEU A 79 -5.37 10.93 -23.44
N VAL A 80 -6.12 11.73 -22.71
CA VAL A 80 -5.60 12.62 -21.67
C VAL A 80 -6.10 12.13 -20.31
N GLU A 81 -5.19 11.82 -19.42
CA GLU A 81 -5.45 11.53 -18.02
C GLU A 81 -5.33 12.81 -17.19
N LEU A 82 -6.31 13.10 -16.36
CA LEU A 82 -6.34 14.30 -15.54
C LEU A 82 -5.86 14.01 -14.12
N LYS A 83 -5.08 14.93 -13.55
CA LYS A 83 -4.69 14.92 -12.13
C LYS A 83 -4.77 16.33 -11.56
N GLY A 84 -5.57 16.50 -10.50
CA GLY A 84 -5.81 17.79 -9.85
C GLY A 84 -5.07 17.93 -8.52
N HIS A 85 -3.82 17.45 -8.44
CA HIS A 85 -3.04 17.55 -7.20
C HIS A 85 -2.31 18.89 -7.14
N PRO A 86 -2.58 19.71 -6.10
CA PRO A 86 -1.87 20.97 -5.89
C PRO A 86 -0.46 20.73 -5.33
N GLY A 87 0.32 21.82 -5.29
CA GLY A 87 1.59 21.85 -4.60
C GLY A 87 2.80 21.58 -5.48
N HIS A 88 3.90 21.16 -4.88
CA HIS A 88 5.19 20.99 -5.57
C HIS A 88 5.36 19.55 -6.04
N LEU A 89 5.42 19.36 -7.35
CA LEU A 89 5.63 18.05 -7.98
C LEU A 89 7.12 17.75 -8.12
N VAL A 90 7.52 16.60 -7.58
CA VAL A 90 8.87 16.04 -7.76
C VAL A 90 8.72 14.61 -8.29
N ASN A 91 9.59 14.23 -9.21
CA ASN A 91 9.70 12.85 -9.69
C ASN A 91 10.79 12.10 -8.91
N ASN A 92 10.42 11.00 -8.30
CA ASN A 92 11.32 10.07 -7.61
C ASN A 92 11.37 8.74 -8.39
N GLY A 93 11.89 8.77 -9.60
CA GLY A 93 11.90 7.62 -10.50
C GLY A 93 10.51 7.35 -11.10
N GLU A 94 9.86 6.26 -10.71
CA GLU A 94 8.50 5.93 -11.19
C GLU A 94 7.37 6.54 -10.36
N THR A 95 7.71 7.18 -9.25
CA THR A 95 6.75 7.74 -8.31
C THR A 95 6.79 9.26 -8.37
N TRP A 96 5.62 9.87 -8.55
CA TRP A 96 5.43 11.29 -8.43
C TRP A 96 4.99 11.66 -7.02
N SER A 97 5.67 12.65 -6.42
CA SER A 97 5.33 13.19 -5.10
C SER A 97 4.87 14.63 -5.23
N PHE A 98 3.69 14.92 -4.70
CA PHE A 98 3.11 16.26 -4.62
C PHE A 98 3.20 16.74 -3.18
N ARG A 99 3.99 17.77 -2.92
CA ARG A 99 4.13 18.38 -1.58
C ARG A 99 3.31 19.66 -1.50
N GLU A 100 2.33 19.69 -0.63
CA GLU A 100 1.51 20.87 -0.40
C GLU A 100 2.26 21.87 0.49
N PRO A 101 2.53 23.12 0.04
CA PRO A 101 3.34 24.07 0.79
C PRO A 101 2.71 24.51 2.12
N SER A 102 1.39 24.58 2.18
CA SER A 102 0.64 25.08 3.36
C SER A 102 0.55 24.07 4.50
N SER A 103 0.44 22.77 4.20
CA SER A 103 0.23 21.71 5.19
C SER A 103 1.44 20.80 5.37
N GLY A 104 2.43 20.88 4.48
CA GLY A 104 3.55 19.95 4.40
C GLY A 104 3.14 18.52 4.00
N ARG A 105 1.86 18.30 3.69
CA ARG A 105 1.32 17.00 3.30
C ARG A 105 1.93 16.55 1.97
N VAL A 106 2.43 15.33 1.95
CA VAL A 106 2.96 14.70 0.73
C VAL A 106 1.98 13.66 0.25
N ARG A 107 1.61 13.74 -1.03
CA ARG A 107 0.82 12.75 -1.71
C ARG A 107 1.67 12.12 -2.81
N THR A 108 1.76 10.80 -2.83
CA THR A 108 2.51 10.06 -3.85
C THR A 108 1.57 9.28 -4.74
N LEU A 109 1.94 9.19 -6.01
CA LEU A 109 1.30 8.31 -6.99
C LEU A 109 2.34 7.80 -7.97
N ARG A 110 2.10 6.63 -8.53
CA ARG A 110 2.91 6.13 -9.66
C ARG A 110 2.76 7.09 -10.85
N ASN A 111 3.83 7.27 -11.62
CA ASN A 111 3.78 8.04 -12.86
C ASN A 111 2.63 7.49 -13.76
N PRO A 112 1.59 8.29 -14.01
CA PRO A 112 0.41 7.81 -14.72
C PRO A 112 0.63 7.59 -16.22
N LEU A 113 1.76 8.06 -16.77
CA LEU A 113 2.02 8.05 -18.20
C LEU A 113 2.03 6.63 -18.79
N HIS A 114 2.61 5.66 -18.05
CA HIS A 114 2.64 4.26 -18.48
C HIS A 114 1.23 3.68 -18.64
N LEU A 115 0.35 3.94 -17.68
CA LEU A 115 -1.05 3.46 -17.74
C LEU A 115 -1.81 4.08 -18.90
N VAL A 116 -1.64 5.37 -19.12
CA VAL A 116 -2.32 6.09 -20.22
C VAL A 116 -1.81 5.62 -21.58
N ASP A 117 -0.52 5.30 -21.70
CA ASP A 117 0.06 4.76 -22.94
C ASP A 117 -0.55 3.38 -23.28
N LEU A 118 -0.74 2.51 -22.28
CA LEU A 118 -1.46 1.23 -22.48
C LEU A 118 -2.90 1.45 -22.92
N LYS A 119 -3.66 2.29 -22.20
CA LYS A 119 -5.05 2.64 -22.55
C LYS A 119 -5.13 3.21 -23.99
N SER A 120 -4.17 4.05 -24.39
CA SER A 120 -4.11 4.67 -25.73
C SER A 120 -3.93 3.62 -26.82
N LYS A 121 -3.03 2.65 -26.63
CA LYS A 121 -2.81 1.53 -27.55
C LYS A 121 -4.05 0.64 -27.67
N GLU A 122 -4.69 0.32 -26.54
CA GLU A 122 -5.91 -0.48 -26.51
C GLU A 122 -7.08 0.24 -27.18
N LEU A 123 -7.27 1.54 -26.91
CA LEU A 123 -8.31 2.35 -27.57
C LEU A 123 -8.09 2.40 -29.08
N LYS A 124 -6.84 2.62 -29.53
CA LYS A 124 -6.50 2.60 -30.96
C LYS A 124 -6.85 1.26 -31.59
N SER A 125 -6.50 0.14 -30.99
CA SER A 125 -6.84 -1.21 -31.46
C SER A 125 -8.37 -1.40 -31.59
N ARG A 126 -9.15 -0.89 -30.61
CA ARG A 126 -10.61 -0.96 -30.65
C ARG A 126 -11.22 -0.06 -31.73
N LEU A 127 -10.65 1.12 -31.97
CA LEU A 127 -11.04 2.00 -33.05
C LEU A 127 -10.78 1.37 -34.42
N GLU A 128 -9.62 0.73 -34.62
CA GLU A 128 -9.29 -0.03 -35.84
C GLU A 128 -10.24 -1.20 -36.06
N TRP A 129 -10.54 -1.98 -35.01
CA TRP A 129 -11.52 -3.04 -35.08
C TRP A 129 -12.90 -2.51 -35.49
N ALA A 130 -13.35 -1.42 -34.85
CA ALA A 130 -14.64 -0.81 -35.17
C ALA A 130 -14.69 -0.26 -36.61
N ALA A 131 -13.60 0.35 -37.08
CA ALA A 131 -13.49 0.86 -38.46
C ALA A 131 -13.64 -0.30 -39.49
N ASN A 132 -12.93 -1.41 -39.25
CA ASN A 132 -13.03 -2.62 -40.07
C ASN A 132 -14.47 -3.16 -40.08
N GLN A 133 -15.14 -3.23 -38.93
CA GLN A 133 -16.52 -3.71 -38.81
C GLN A 133 -17.58 -2.79 -39.48
N LEU A 134 -17.26 -1.51 -39.59
CA LEU A 134 -18.13 -0.51 -40.21
C LEU A 134 -17.79 -0.21 -41.68
N GLY A 135 -16.75 -0.88 -42.22
CA GLY A 135 -16.28 -0.65 -43.61
C GLY A 135 -15.69 0.74 -43.83
N ILE A 136 -15.15 1.36 -42.78
CA ILE A 136 -14.46 2.66 -42.88
C ILE A 136 -13.03 2.41 -43.36
N THR A 137 -12.72 2.97 -44.53
CA THR A 137 -11.43 2.78 -45.20
C THR A 137 -10.34 3.80 -44.74
N GLU A 138 -10.76 4.89 -44.09
CA GLU A 138 -9.81 5.85 -43.53
C GLU A 138 -8.99 5.21 -42.41
N ARG A 139 -7.68 5.47 -42.49
CA ARG A 139 -6.76 4.99 -41.47
C ARG A 139 -7.03 5.67 -40.13
N VAL A 140 -7.17 4.86 -39.08
CA VAL A 140 -7.24 5.36 -37.69
C VAL A 140 -5.88 5.94 -37.30
N PRO A 141 -5.79 7.25 -37.00
CA PRO A 141 -4.56 7.84 -36.48
C PRO A 141 -4.14 7.18 -35.16
N ARG A 142 -2.84 7.30 -34.82
CA ARG A 142 -2.37 6.88 -33.51
C ARG A 142 -3.04 7.69 -32.41
N VAL A 143 -3.43 7.03 -31.35
CA VAL A 143 -3.90 7.69 -30.12
C VAL A 143 -2.69 7.94 -29.23
N GLU A 144 -2.34 9.20 -29.03
CA GLU A 144 -1.20 9.60 -28.21
C GLU A 144 -1.63 9.81 -26.76
N PRO A 145 -0.86 9.27 -25.78
CA PRO A 145 -1.12 9.52 -24.38
C PRO A 145 -0.67 10.93 -23.95
N ALA A 146 -1.39 11.53 -23.03
CA ALA A 146 -1.01 12.77 -22.36
C ALA A 146 -1.50 12.80 -20.91
N ILE A 147 -0.78 13.52 -20.07
CA ILE A 147 -1.16 13.82 -18.70
C ILE A 147 -1.47 15.31 -18.59
N PHE A 148 -2.60 15.64 -18.03
CA PHE A 148 -2.98 17.02 -17.72
C PHE A 148 -3.04 17.22 -16.20
N LEU A 149 -2.09 18.02 -15.69
CA LEU A 149 -2.04 18.44 -14.31
C LEU A 149 -2.84 19.72 -14.14
N SER A 150 -4.11 19.58 -13.75
CA SER A 150 -5.10 20.64 -13.82
C SER A 150 -5.13 21.61 -12.64
N ALA A 151 -4.35 21.34 -11.56
CA ALA A 151 -4.34 22.23 -10.40
C ALA A 151 -3.67 23.58 -10.72
N PRO A 152 -4.34 24.72 -10.43
CA PRO A 152 -3.80 26.05 -10.77
C PRO A 152 -2.62 26.47 -9.90
N ASP A 153 -2.50 25.91 -8.71
CA ASP A 153 -1.45 26.17 -7.73
C ASP A 153 -0.29 25.14 -7.76
N LEU A 154 -0.28 24.29 -8.78
CA LEU A 154 0.82 23.36 -9.02
C LEU A 154 2.11 24.10 -9.39
N ARG A 155 3.25 23.58 -8.90
CA ARG A 155 4.60 23.92 -9.36
C ARG A 155 5.35 22.61 -9.65
N SER A 156 5.92 22.50 -10.82
CA SER A 156 6.62 21.30 -11.28
C SER A 156 8.13 21.48 -11.21
N ALA A 157 8.82 20.50 -10.63
CA ALA A 157 10.27 20.37 -10.68
C ALA A 157 10.72 19.25 -11.65
N LEU A 158 9.85 18.82 -12.57
CA LEU A 158 10.21 17.87 -13.61
C LEU A 158 11.19 18.51 -14.59
N ASP A 159 12.23 17.79 -14.98
CA ASP A 159 13.14 18.19 -16.06
C ASP A 159 12.51 18.01 -17.46
N GLU A 160 13.19 18.46 -18.51
CA GLU A 160 12.67 18.42 -19.89
C GLU A 160 12.34 16.99 -20.37
N VAL A 161 13.06 15.96 -19.91
CA VAL A 161 12.82 14.57 -20.28
C VAL A 161 11.60 14.04 -19.55
N GLN A 162 11.47 14.39 -18.29
CA GLN A 162 10.34 13.98 -17.44
C GLN A 162 9.03 14.70 -17.80
N GLN A 163 9.12 15.89 -18.38
CA GLN A 163 7.96 16.65 -18.85
C GLN A 163 7.36 16.11 -20.17
N VAL A 164 8.01 15.17 -20.84
CA VAL A 164 7.49 14.62 -22.09
C VAL A 164 6.08 14.05 -21.88
N ARG A 165 5.10 14.59 -22.61
CA ARG A 165 3.67 14.25 -22.54
C ARG A 165 2.97 14.68 -21.24
N VAL A 166 3.56 15.58 -20.46
CA VAL A 166 2.97 16.14 -19.24
C VAL A 166 2.71 17.63 -19.45
N TYR A 167 1.50 18.06 -19.15
CA TYR A 167 1.03 19.41 -19.45
C TYR A 167 0.34 20.04 -18.24
N GLY A 168 0.52 21.35 -18.10
CA GLY A 168 -0.21 22.18 -17.14
C GLY A 168 -1.33 22.97 -17.77
N ARG A 169 -2.02 23.80 -16.98
CA ARG A 169 -3.04 24.74 -17.44
C ARG A 169 -2.44 25.82 -18.34
N ASP A 170 -3.20 26.20 -19.34
CA ASP A 170 -2.90 27.39 -20.13
C ASP A 170 -3.01 28.64 -19.26
N GLU A 171 -2.13 29.62 -19.52
CA GLU A 171 -2.06 30.91 -18.80
C GLU A 171 -1.68 30.80 -17.30
N VAL A 172 -1.27 29.62 -16.84
CA VAL A 172 -0.76 29.39 -15.48
C VAL A 172 0.71 28.95 -15.56
N ASP A 173 1.58 29.63 -14.83
CA ASP A 173 2.99 29.24 -14.72
C ASP A 173 3.12 28.07 -13.72
N THR A 174 3.01 26.86 -14.21
CA THR A 174 3.20 25.63 -13.44
C THR A 174 4.60 25.02 -13.60
N GLY A 175 5.46 25.60 -14.45
CA GLY A 175 6.72 24.98 -14.87
C GLY A 175 6.54 23.88 -15.91
N LEU A 176 5.34 23.72 -16.50
CA LEU A 176 5.00 22.70 -17.50
C LEU A 176 4.55 23.35 -18.83
N PRO A 177 4.72 22.66 -19.96
CA PRO A 177 4.06 23.03 -21.21
C PRO A 177 2.54 23.11 -21.01
N TRP A 178 1.88 24.00 -21.74
CA TRP A 178 0.44 24.22 -21.63
C TRP A 178 -0.35 23.22 -22.47
N ILE A 179 -1.44 22.67 -21.93
CA ILE A 179 -2.20 21.57 -22.57
C ILE A 179 -2.77 21.99 -23.94
N TRP A 180 -3.34 23.18 -24.05
CA TRP A 180 -3.91 23.64 -25.32
C TRP A 180 -2.82 24.12 -26.27
N ARG A 181 -2.02 25.14 -25.87
CA ARG A 181 -1.03 25.77 -26.71
C ARG A 181 0.04 24.79 -27.22
N ASP A 182 0.54 23.92 -26.33
CA ASP A 182 1.73 23.12 -26.59
C ASP A 182 1.42 21.71 -27.07
N LEU A 183 0.15 21.26 -26.96
CA LEU A 183 -0.30 19.95 -27.43
C LEU A 183 -1.48 20.05 -28.39
N LEU A 184 -2.64 20.48 -27.90
CA LEU A 184 -3.93 20.28 -28.61
C LEU A 184 -4.11 21.25 -29.80
N ALA A 185 -3.54 22.43 -29.75
CA ALA A 185 -3.57 23.42 -30.86
C ALA A 185 -2.47 23.20 -31.89
N LYS A 186 -1.45 22.37 -31.60
CA LYS A 186 -0.34 22.14 -32.54
C LYS A 186 -0.77 21.36 -33.78
N PRO A 187 -0.15 21.68 -34.93
CA PRO A 187 -0.32 20.89 -36.14
C PRO A 187 0.28 19.47 -35.92
N PRO A 188 -0.12 18.49 -36.75
CA PRO A 188 0.43 17.13 -36.66
C PRO A 188 1.92 17.13 -36.97
N HIS A 189 2.70 16.39 -36.17
CA HIS A 189 4.14 16.19 -36.44
C HIS A 189 4.38 15.33 -37.69
N ARG A 190 3.41 14.50 -38.04
CA ARG A 190 3.42 13.63 -39.23
C ARG A 190 2.02 13.65 -39.84
N GLU A 191 1.94 13.67 -41.18
CA GLU A 191 0.65 13.66 -41.88
C GLU A 191 -0.23 12.45 -41.49
N ALA A 192 0.39 11.31 -41.16
CA ALA A 192 -0.32 10.14 -40.66
C ALA A 192 -1.03 10.31 -39.31
N GLN A 193 -0.76 11.39 -38.56
CA GLN A 193 -1.43 11.72 -37.30
C GLN A 193 -2.61 12.68 -37.52
N ARG A 194 -2.68 13.34 -38.66
CA ARG A 194 -3.74 14.34 -38.97
C ARG A 194 -5.12 13.70 -38.85
N VAL A 195 -6.00 14.37 -38.15
CA VAL A 195 -7.41 14.06 -38.08
C VAL A 195 -8.16 14.92 -39.08
N THR A 196 -8.74 14.27 -40.08
CA THR A 196 -9.56 14.94 -41.10
C THR A 196 -10.94 15.26 -40.54
N ALA A 197 -11.66 16.23 -41.17
CA ALA A 197 -13.05 16.50 -40.82
C ALA A 197 -13.96 15.29 -41.13
N GLU A 198 -13.60 14.49 -42.12
CA GLU A 198 -14.34 13.29 -42.51
C GLU A 198 -14.18 12.19 -41.46
N PHE A 199 -12.95 11.87 -41.07
CA PHE A 199 -12.68 10.90 -40.02
C PHE A 199 -13.33 11.34 -38.69
N SER A 200 -13.25 12.63 -38.31
CA SER A 200 -13.89 13.16 -37.12
C SER A 200 -15.39 12.90 -37.09
N ARG A 201 -16.09 13.01 -38.24
CA ARG A 201 -17.52 12.72 -38.34
C ARG A 201 -17.85 11.23 -38.15
N GLN A 202 -16.91 10.34 -38.43
CA GLN A 202 -17.08 8.89 -38.19
C GLN A 202 -16.84 8.49 -36.74
N LEU A 203 -16.07 9.27 -35.95
CA LEU A 203 -15.73 8.94 -34.58
C LEU A 203 -16.94 8.58 -33.68
N PRO A 204 -18.11 9.28 -33.73
CA PRO A 204 -19.25 8.89 -32.92
C PRO A 204 -19.76 7.47 -33.24
N ARG A 205 -19.72 7.05 -34.51
CA ARG A 205 -20.12 5.69 -34.93
C ARG A 205 -19.09 4.66 -34.44
N LEU A 206 -17.81 5.00 -34.52
CA LEU A 206 -16.72 4.17 -34.01
C LEU A 206 -16.81 3.98 -32.48
N MET A 207 -17.00 5.05 -31.73
CA MET A 207 -17.15 5.02 -30.27
C MET A 207 -18.40 4.25 -29.84
N GLN A 208 -19.51 4.40 -30.56
CA GLN A 208 -20.72 3.60 -30.34
C GLN A 208 -20.47 2.11 -30.62
N LYS A 209 -19.76 1.77 -31.70
CA LYS A 209 -19.45 0.38 -32.07
C LYS A 209 -18.49 -0.28 -31.06
N ILE A 210 -17.56 0.47 -30.49
CA ILE A 210 -16.70 0.03 -29.39
C ILE A 210 -17.56 -0.32 -28.16
N GLY A 211 -18.71 0.34 -28.00
CA GLY A 211 -19.62 0.14 -26.87
C GLY A 211 -19.16 0.88 -25.62
N ILE A 212 -18.77 2.17 -25.78
CA ILE A 212 -18.51 3.03 -24.63
C ILE A 212 -19.74 3.10 -23.73
N ARG A 213 -19.54 2.94 -22.43
CA ARG A 213 -20.62 2.89 -21.43
C ARG A 213 -20.20 3.62 -20.16
N ALA A 214 -21.18 4.16 -19.45
CA ALA A 214 -21.12 4.39 -18.02
C ALA A 214 -21.56 3.09 -17.32
N SER A 215 -20.67 2.09 -17.18
CA SER A 215 -21.00 0.83 -16.51
C SER A 215 -20.30 0.75 -15.16
N THR A 216 -21.04 0.43 -14.11
CA THR A 216 -20.50 0.18 -12.76
C THR A 216 -20.42 -1.32 -12.42
N ALA A 217 -20.81 -2.21 -13.33
CA ALA A 217 -20.81 -3.65 -13.08
C ALA A 217 -19.37 -4.21 -12.90
N HIS A 218 -18.41 -3.62 -13.60
CA HIS A 218 -16.98 -3.93 -13.47
C HIS A 218 -16.36 -3.46 -12.14
N LEU A 219 -17.08 -2.61 -11.39
CA LEU A 219 -16.67 -2.13 -10.08
C LEU A 219 -17.24 -3.00 -8.94
N ARG A 220 -17.54 -4.26 -9.20
CA ARG A 220 -18.03 -5.18 -8.18
C ARG A 220 -17.21 -6.46 -8.17
N PHE A 221 -16.88 -6.92 -6.95
CA PHE A 221 -16.32 -8.24 -6.73
C PHE A 221 -17.29 -9.04 -5.84
N GLY A 222 -17.92 -10.04 -6.44
CA GLY A 222 -19.07 -10.71 -5.82
C GLY A 222 -20.25 -9.74 -5.63
N ASP A 223 -21.07 -10.01 -4.61
CA ASP A 223 -22.28 -9.22 -4.36
C ASP A 223 -22.02 -8.04 -3.39
N ASP A 224 -20.98 -8.14 -2.58
CA ASP A 224 -20.78 -7.30 -1.39
C ASP A 224 -19.68 -6.25 -1.54
N TRP A 225 -18.66 -6.51 -2.38
CA TRP A 225 -17.50 -5.63 -2.50
C TRP A 225 -17.65 -4.65 -3.65
N ILE A 226 -17.40 -3.38 -3.36
CA ILE A 226 -17.37 -2.29 -4.33
C ILE A 226 -15.91 -1.91 -4.58
N LEU A 227 -15.48 -1.98 -5.83
CA LEU A 227 -14.14 -1.62 -6.26
C LEU A 227 -14.07 -0.12 -6.56
N GLN A 228 -12.95 0.50 -6.24
CA GLN A 228 -12.69 1.87 -6.65
C GLN A 228 -12.51 1.95 -8.17
N GLN A 229 -12.97 3.05 -8.76
CA GLN A 229 -12.97 3.27 -10.21
C GLN A 229 -11.54 3.31 -10.78
N GLN A 230 -10.61 3.95 -10.08
CA GLN A 230 -9.21 3.99 -10.50
C GLN A 230 -8.47 2.75 -9.96
N PRO A 231 -7.69 2.06 -10.80
CA PRO A 231 -6.82 1.01 -10.32
C PRO A 231 -5.77 1.57 -9.36
N LEU A 232 -5.49 0.83 -8.29
CA LEU A 232 -4.41 1.12 -7.35
C LEU A 232 -3.06 0.91 -8.02
N ASP A 233 -2.95 -0.16 -8.80
CA ASP A 233 -1.75 -0.53 -9.54
C ASP A 233 -2.10 -1.39 -10.77
N VAL A 234 -1.17 -1.45 -11.74
CA VAL A 234 -1.38 -2.18 -12.99
C VAL A 234 -0.09 -2.87 -13.40
N GLY A 235 -0.18 -4.16 -13.65
CA GLY A 235 0.86 -4.96 -14.28
C GLY A 235 0.51 -5.31 -15.73
N PRO A 236 1.40 -6.02 -16.42
CA PRO A 236 1.18 -6.42 -17.82
C PRO A 236 -0.07 -7.27 -18.02
N THR A 237 -0.42 -8.12 -17.05
CA THR A 237 -1.49 -9.11 -17.13
C THR A 237 -2.51 -9.01 -16.00
N TRP A 238 -2.40 -8.02 -15.14
CA TRP A 238 -3.28 -7.83 -13.98
C TRP A 238 -3.48 -6.35 -13.65
N GLU A 239 -4.51 -6.06 -12.86
CA GLU A 239 -4.73 -4.78 -12.21
C GLU A 239 -5.18 -4.99 -10.76
N ASP A 240 -4.71 -4.13 -9.87
CA ASP A 240 -5.14 -4.06 -8.48
C ASP A 240 -6.13 -2.92 -8.28
N ARG A 241 -7.21 -3.16 -7.54
CA ARG A 241 -8.19 -2.14 -7.16
C ARG A 241 -8.43 -2.17 -5.65
N LEU A 242 -8.52 -1.01 -5.03
CA LEU A 242 -9.03 -0.92 -3.67
C LEU A 242 -10.50 -1.34 -3.65
N ALA A 243 -10.88 -2.08 -2.61
CA ALA A 243 -12.21 -2.62 -2.43
C ALA A 243 -12.76 -2.27 -1.06
N GLU A 244 -14.05 -1.97 -1.00
CA GLU A 244 -14.77 -1.73 0.24
C GLU A 244 -16.00 -2.62 0.31
N ARG A 245 -16.25 -3.18 1.48
CA ARG A 245 -17.53 -3.83 1.80
C ARG A 245 -18.29 -2.97 2.80
N LYS A 246 -19.49 -2.53 2.41
CA LYS A 246 -20.40 -1.80 3.26
C LYS A 246 -21.33 -2.80 3.95
N GLY A 247 -21.11 -3.01 5.23
CA GLY A 247 -21.94 -3.85 6.09
C GLY A 247 -22.16 -3.15 7.44
N ILE A 248 -22.41 -3.94 8.47
CA ILE A 248 -22.46 -3.45 9.87
C ILE A 248 -21.09 -2.86 10.25
N VAL A 249 -20.01 -3.47 9.74
CA VAL A 249 -18.64 -2.97 9.83
C VAL A 249 -18.15 -2.68 8.41
N ARG A 250 -17.51 -1.53 8.21
CA ARG A 250 -16.80 -1.21 6.96
C ARG A 250 -15.53 -2.05 6.91
N GLU A 251 -15.38 -2.83 5.87
CA GLU A 251 -14.18 -3.60 5.61
C GLU A 251 -13.45 -3.05 4.39
N GLU A 252 -12.13 -3.08 4.46
CA GLU A 252 -11.25 -2.65 3.38
C GLU A 252 -10.48 -3.84 2.84
N GLY A 253 -10.22 -3.83 1.54
CA GLY A 253 -9.46 -4.87 0.87
C GLY A 253 -8.85 -4.37 -0.43
N ARG A 254 -8.09 -5.24 -1.08
CA ARG A 254 -7.54 -5.06 -2.42
C ARG A 254 -7.97 -6.24 -3.27
N VAL A 255 -8.49 -5.96 -4.45
CA VAL A 255 -8.82 -7.00 -5.44
C VAL A 255 -7.83 -6.93 -6.59
N ARG A 256 -7.12 -8.02 -6.83
CA ARG A 256 -6.31 -8.23 -8.02
C ARG A 256 -7.13 -8.93 -9.07
N ILE A 257 -7.28 -8.30 -10.23
CA ILE A 257 -7.99 -8.84 -11.40
C ILE A 257 -6.96 -9.28 -12.42
N TYR A 258 -6.94 -10.56 -12.74
CA TYR A 258 -6.07 -11.13 -13.75
C TYR A 258 -6.73 -11.04 -15.12
N LEU A 259 -6.13 -10.31 -16.04
CA LEU A 259 -6.70 -9.89 -17.32
C LEU A 259 -6.55 -10.99 -18.37
N THR A 260 -7.34 -12.06 -18.26
CA THR A 260 -7.24 -13.25 -19.13
C THR A 260 -7.65 -12.99 -20.57
N ALA A 261 -8.59 -12.06 -20.78
CA ALA A 261 -9.06 -11.78 -22.15
C ALA A 261 -8.03 -11.04 -23.02
N GLN A 262 -6.84 -10.74 -22.49
CA GLN A 262 -5.84 -9.93 -23.20
C GLN A 262 -5.13 -10.67 -24.29
N GLN A 263 -5.07 -11.94 -24.20
CA GLN A 263 -4.19 -12.67 -25.04
C GLN A 263 -4.91 -13.11 -26.33
N ALA A 264 -4.28 -12.85 -27.44
CA ALA A 264 -4.76 -13.28 -28.73
C ALA A 264 -4.82 -14.82 -28.84
N THR A 265 -3.98 -15.53 -28.05
CA THR A 265 -3.88 -16.98 -28.06
C THR A 265 -4.52 -17.60 -26.81
N GLU A 266 -5.04 -18.80 -26.93
CA GLU A 266 -5.61 -19.58 -25.82
C GLU A 266 -4.54 -19.96 -24.79
N GLU A 267 -3.30 -20.21 -25.24
CA GLU A 267 -2.16 -20.53 -24.38
C GLU A 267 -1.84 -19.40 -23.39
N ALA A 268 -1.83 -18.16 -23.86
CA ALA A 268 -1.58 -17.00 -23.01
C ALA A 268 -2.74 -16.73 -22.03
N ARG A 269 -4.02 -16.95 -22.44
CA ARG A 269 -5.14 -16.89 -21.49
C ARG A 269 -5.01 -17.92 -20.39
N ASN A 270 -4.62 -19.15 -20.77
CA ASN A 270 -4.38 -20.23 -19.82
C ASN A 270 -3.19 -19.93 -18.90
N SER A 271 -2.16 -19.23 -19.40
CA SER A 271 -1.02 -18.78 -18.59
C SER A 271 -1.46 -17.83 -17.49
N VAL A 272 -2.22 -16.78 -17.84
CA VAL A 272 -2.74 -15.78 -16.87
C VAL A 272 -3.67 -16.44 -15.86
N THR A 273 -4.54 -17.35 -16.31
CA THR A 273 -5.43 -18.11 -15.42
C THR A 273 -4.64 -18.98 -14.43
N ARG A 274 -3.57 -19.63 -14.92
CA ARG A 274 -2.68 -20.43 -14.05
C ARG A 274 -1.96 -19.56 -13.03
N ALA A 275 -1.50 -18.37 -13.43
CA ALA A 275 -0.87 -17.41 -12.51
C ALA A 275 -1.83 -17.02 -11.37
N ALA A 276 -3.09 -16.69 -11.68
CA ALA A 276 -4.11 -16.37 -10.69
C ALA A 276 -4.37 -17.56 -9.72
N LYS A 277 -4.57 -18.75 -10.28
CA LYS A 277 -4.80 -19.95 -9.47
C LYS A 277 -3.59 -20.27 -8.59
N ARG A 278 -2.37 -20.15 -9.14
CA ARG A 278 -1.12 -20.37 -8.40
C ARG A 278 -1.01 -19.39 -7.23
N GLU A 279 -1.14 -18.07 -7.45
CA GLU A 279 -1.05 -17.10 -6.36
C GLU A 279 -2.05 -17.41 -5.25
N TYR A 280 -3.29 -17.72 -5.60
CA TYR A 280 -4.29 -18.09 -4.60
C TYR A 280 -3.93 -19.38 -3.86
N GLN A 281 -3.51 -20.44 -4.58
CA GLN A 281 -3.22 -21.75 -4.00
C GLN A 281 -1.98 -21.73 -3.09
N VAL A 282 -0.90 -21.05 -3.51
CA VAL A 282 0.33 -20.98 -2.71
C VAL A 282 0.12 -20.23 -1.39
N LEU A 283 -0.80 -19.28 -1.37
CA LEU A 283 -1.16 -18.52 -0.16
C LEU A 283 -2.20 -19.21 0.73
N GLN A 284 -2.81 -20.31 0.27
CA GLN A 284 -3.76 -21.06 1.10
C GLN A 284 -3.04 -21.72 2.28
N GLY A 285 -3.55 -21.48 3.50
CA GLY A 285 -2.96 -22.00 4.74
C GLY A 285 -1.68 -21.30 5.19
N VAL A 286 -1.25 -20.24 4.47
CA VAL A 286 -0.15 -19.38 4.89
C VAL A 286 -0.69 -18.32 5.83
N THR A 287 -0.23 -18.32 7.08
CA THR A 287 -0.61 -17.31 8.08
C THR A 287 0.65 -16.75 8.71
N HIS A 288 1.10 -15.61 8.18
CA HIS A 288 2.25 -14.88 8.69
C HIS A 288 2.02 -13.37 8.52
N ARG A 289 2.40 -12.56 9.53
CA ARG A 289 2.17 -11.10 9.50
C ARG A 289 2.86 -10.40 8.32
N GLY A 290 4.00 -10.94 7.88
CA GLY A 290 4.81 -10.43 6.77
C GLY A 290 4.41 -10.97 5.40
N ILE A 291 3.33 -11.72 5.26
CA ILE A 291 2.84 -12.27 3.98
C ILE A 291 1.40 -11.85 3.77
N ALA A 292 1.06 -11.39 2.57
CA ALA A 292 -0.30 -11.00 2.24
C ALA A 292 -1.26 -12.18 2.27
N GLN A 293 -2.40 -11.98 2.89
CA GLN A 293 -3.43 -13.00 3.02
C GLN A 293 -4.43 -12.92 1.87
N ALA A 294 -4.52 -13.97 1.04
CA ALA A 294 -5.56 -14.13 0.03
C ALA A 294 -6.83 -14.67 0.68
N MET A 295 -7.91 -13.90 0.62
CA MET A 295 -9.19 -14.21 1.27
C MET A 295 -10.10 -15.06 0.37
N GLN A 296 -10.22 -14.68 -0.90
CA GLN A 296 -11.17 -15.28 -1.83
C GLN A 296 -10.73 -15.12 -3.28
N ILE A 297 -11.01 -16.12 -4.12
CA ILE A 297 -10.90 -16.04 -5.58
C ILE A 297 -12.28 -16.16 -6.21
N ARG A 298 -12.59 -15.33 -7.21
CA ARG A 298 -13.83 -15.37 -7.98
C ARG A 298 -13.60 -14.99 -9.44
N GLU A 299 -14.54 -15.36 -10.29
CA GLU A 299 -14.60 -14.82 -11.66
C GLU A 299 -15.10 -13.37 -11.62
N HIS A 300 -14.42 -12.52 -12.37
CA HIS A 300 -14.76 -11.11 -12.58
C HIS A 300 -14.86 -10.86 -14.09
N GLN A 301 -15.47 -9.74 -14.53
CA GLN A 301 -15.60 -9.42 -15.96
C GLN A 301 -14.27 -9.34 -16.72
N GLY A 302 -13.18 -8.97 -16.03
CA GLY A 302 -11.82 -8.92 -16.59
C GLY A 302 -11.09 -10.26 -16.57
N GLY A 303 -11.55 -11.24 -15.81
CA GLY A 303 -10.92 -12.55 -15.59
C GLY A 303 -10.91 -12.95 -14.11
N PRO A 304 -10.19 -14.02 -13.73
CA PRO A 304 -10.08 -14.44 -12.33
C PRO A 304 -9.59 -13.28 -11.46
N ALA A 305 -10.23 -13.09 -10.31
CA ALA A 305 -9.88 -12.03 -9.38
C ALA A 305 -9.71 -12.56 -7.97
N ILE A 306 -8.72 -12.05 -7.25
CA ILE A 306 -8.37 -12.45 -5.89
C ILE A 306 -8.56 -11.24 -4.96
N LEU A 307 -9.33 -11.45 -3.89
CA LEU A 307 -9.46 -10.50 -2.79
C LEU A 307 -8.38 -10.76 -1.75
N PHE A 308 -7.61 -9.71 -1.43
CA PHE A 308 -6.60 -9.71 -0.39
C PHE A 308 -7.01 -8.83 0.79
N GLN A 309 -6.59 -9.22 2.00
CA GLN A 309 -6.64 -8.33 3.15
C GLN A 309 -5.69 -7.15 2.92
N HIS A 310 -6.20 -5.93 2.99
CA HIS A 310 -5.44 -4.73 2.70
C HIS A 310 -6.10 -3.51 3.33
N LYS A 311 -5.31 -2.59 3.88
CA LYS A 311 -5.80 -1.28 4.34
C LYS A 311 -5.56 -0.26 3.23
N HIS A 312 -6.51 0.66 3.05
CA HIS A 312 -6.38 1.71 2.02
C HIS A 312 -5.21 2.67 2.29
N SER A 313 -4.71 2.70 3.53
CA SER A 313 -3.53 3.47 3.92
C SER A 313 -2.20 2.81 3.62
N ASP A 314 -2.20 1.51 3.26
CA ASP A 314 -0.98 0.78 2.98
C ASP A 314 -0.35 1.26 1.67
N LEU A 315 0.95 1.51 1.70
CA LEU A 315 1.71 1.97 0.53
C LEU A 315 2.67 0.88 0.05
N ARG A 316 2.99 0.86 -1.24
CA ARG A 316 4.14 0.09 -1.75
C ARG A 316 5.42 0.61 -1.11
N LEU A 317 6.41 -0.24 -0.91
CA LEU A 317 7.66 0.10 -0.22
C LEU A 317 8.39 1.26 -0.90
N ASP A 318 8.47 1.28 -2.22
CA ASP A 318 9.04 2.38 -3.00
C ASP A 318 8.33 3.71 -2.72
N ALA A 319 6.99 3.71 -2.76
CA ALA A 319 6.17 4.88 -2.45
C ALA A 319 6.26 5.30 -0.97
N TYR A 320 6.35 4.34 -0.06
CA TYR A 320 6.53 4.61 1.36
C TYR A 320 7.87 5.29 1.63
N LEU A 321 8.96 4.75 1.10
CA LEU A 321 10.29 5.32 1.27
C LEU A 321 10.43 6.69 0.61
N ALA A 322 9.79 6.91 -0.56
CA ALA A 322 9.78 8.24 -1.20
C ALA A 322 9.21 9.36 -0.30
N VAL A 323 8.34 9.01 0.66
CA VAL A 323 7.72 9.97 1.58
C VAL A 323 8.43 10.03 2.93
N HIS A 324 8.94 8.91 3.40
CA HIS A 324 9.34 8.74 4.80
C HIS A 324 10.85 8.47 4.99
N ALA A 325 11.63 8.19 3.92
CA ALA A 325 13.03 7.79 4.05
C ALA A 325 13.86 8.73 4.92
N ASP A 326 13.74 10.05 4.72
CA ASP A 326 14.51 11.06 5.47
C ASP A 326 14.21 11.08 6.98
N ARG A 327 13.12 10.45 7.42
CA ARG A 327 12.63 10.46 8.79
C ARG A 327 12.71 9.09 9.46
N LEU A 328 13.15 8.07 8.73
CA LEU A 328 13.27 6.71 9.27
C LEU A 328 14.60 6.55 10.00
N PRO A 329 14.56 6.33 11.32
CA PRO A 329 15.76 6.03 12.08
C PRO A 329 16.44 4.73 11.61
N PRO A 330 17.76 4.57 11.76
CA PRO A 330 18.49 3.37 11.35
C PRO A 330 17.89 2.07 11.92
N GLU A 331 17.50 2.06 13.19
CA GLU A 331 16.91 0.91 13.86
C GLU A 331 15.57 0.49 13.24
N VAL A 332 14.77 1.45 12.76
CA VAL A 332 13.52 1.14 12.05
C VAL A 332 13.79 0.54 10.68
N ARG A 333 14.82 1.01 9.99
CA ARG A 333 15.27 0.43 8.71
C ARG A 333 15.76 -1.01 8.88
N LEU A 334 16.51 -1.28 9.94
CA LEU A 334 16.96 -2.63 10.29
C LEU A 334 15.77 -3.55 10.61
N ASP A 335 14.81 -3.08 11.40
CA ASP A 335 13.58 -3.84 11.68
C ASP A 335 12.77 -4.14 10.40
N MET A 336 12.70 -3.19 9.47
CA MET A 336 12.06 -3.42 8.16
C MET A 336 12.77 -4.53 7.36
N VAL A 337 14.10 -4.54 7.34
CA VAL A 337 14.91 -5.60 6.70
C VAL A 337 14.67 -6.95 7.39
N ARG A 338 14.69 -6.97 8.72
CA ARG A 338 14.43 -8.16 9.54
C ARG A 338 13.05 -8.75 9.25
N GLN A 339 12.01 -7.94 9.19
CA GLN A 339 10.65 -8.41 8.89
C GLN A 339 10.56 -9.12 7.53
N LEU A 340 11.26 -8.64 6.51
CA LEU A 340 11.29 -9.28 5.19
C LEU A 340 12.04 -10.61 5.24
N ALA A 341 13.19 -10.66 5.90
CA ALA A 341 13.97 -11.89 6.06
C ALA A 341 13.19 -12.95 6.85
N GLU A 342 12.51 -12.58 7.94
CA GLU A 342 11.64 -13.48 8.72
C GLU A 342 10.47 -14.02 7.86
N ALA A 343 9.87 -13.16 7.03
CA ALA A 343 8.78 -13.59 6.16
C ALA A 343 9.25 -14.59 5.10
N LEU A 344 10.43 -14.38 4.50
CA LEU A 344 11.03 -15.33 3.57
C LEU A 344 11.46 -16.61 4.26
N ARG A 345 12.12 -16.55 5.41
CA ARG A 345 12.44 -17.76 6.20
C ARG A 345 11.20 -18.59 6.50
N TYR A 346 10.11 -17.93 6.94
CA TYR A 346 8.85 -18.62 7.18
C TYR A 346 8.30 -19.27 5.90
N ALA A 347 8.40 -18.61 4.75
CA ALA A 347 7.98 -19.14 3.46
C ALA A 347 8.86 -20.32 3.03
N HIS A 348 10.19 -20.18 3.07
CA HIS A 348 11.15 -21.23 2.69
C HIS A 348 11.00 -22.48 3.55
N ASN A 349 10.76 -22.35 4.85
CA ASN A 349 10.47 -23.48 5.75
C ASN A 349 9.18 -24.24 5.39
N ARG A 350 8.38 -23.71 4.45
CA ARG A 350 7.18 -24.34 3.89
C ARG A 350 7.32 -24.65 2.42
N SER A 351 8.55 -24.64 1.92
CA SER A 351 8.87 -24.85 0.51
C SER A 351 8.11 -23.88 -0.41
N LEU A 352 7.87 -22.68 0.05
CA LEU A 352 7.23 -21.60 -0.68
C LEU A 352 8.28 -20.53 -1.01
N TYR A 353 8.53 -20.29 -2.29
CA TYR A 353 9.55 -19.39 -2.80
C TYR A 353 8.90 -18.30 -3.63
N HIS A 354 9.29 -17.04 -3.40
CA HIS A 354 8.72 -15.87 -4.10
C HIS A 354 9.27 -15.72 -5.52
N ARG A 355 10.58 -15.90 -5.68
CA ARG A 355 11.37 -15.90 -6.92
C ARG A 355 11.52 -14.54 -7.61
N ALA A 356 10.75 -13.53 -7.26
CA ALA A 356 10.78 -12.21 -7.89
C ALA A 356 10.54 -11.08 -6.89
N LEU A 357 11.18 -11.15 -5.71
CA LEU A 357 11.04 -10.12 -4.68
C LEU A 357 11.61 -8.78 -5.15
N SER A 358 10.84 -7.73 -4.99
CA SER A 358 11.18 -6.36 -5.38
C SER A 358 10.55 -5.36 -4.43
N ALA A 359 10.93 -4.08 -4.49
CA ALA A 359 10.30 -3.03 -3.70
C ALA A 359 8.78 -2.93 -3.94
N ARG A 360 8.34 -3.25 -5.15
CA ARG A 360 6.91 -3.26 -5.50
C ARG A 360 6.17 -4.49 -4.98
N SER A 361 6.89 -5.55 -4.63
CA SER A 361 6.31 -6.75 -4.03
C SER A 361 6.08 -6.64 -2.53
N VAL A 362 6.21 -5.43 -1.95
CA VAL A 362 6.07 -5.20 -0.52
C VAL A 362 5.10 -4.07 -0.25
N TYR A 363 4.08 -4.31 0.57
CA TYR A 363 3.25 -3.27 1.17
C TYR A 363 3.73 -2.93 2.57
N VAL A 364 3.66 -1.65 2.89
CA VAL A 364 4.03 -1.07 4.17
C VAL A 364 2.80 -0.46 4.82
N SER A 365 2.44 -0.96 5.99
CA SER A 365 1.39 -0.40 6.85
C SER A 365 2.04 0.50 7.90
N ALA A 366 1.94 1.80 7.73
CA ALA A 366 2.38 2.76 8.74
C ALA A 366 1.54 2.61 10.02
N ARG A 367 2.17 2.76 11.18
CA ARG A 367 1.47 2.78 12.47
C ARG A 367 1.27 4.20 12.96
N SER A 368 0.10 4.48 13.50
CA SER A 368 -0.24 5.81 14.01
C SER A 368 0.43 6.15 15.34
N ASP A 369 1.04 5.17 16.00
CA ASP A 369 1.68 5.28 17.30
C ASP A 369 3.20 5.56 17.22
N GLY A 370 3.74 5.73 16.00
CA GLY A 370 5.18 5.96 15.79
C GLY A 370 6.05 4.70 15.91
N SER A 371 5.46 3.52 16.12
CA SER A 371 6.21 2.26 16.10
C SER A 371 6.60 1.88 14.67
N ALA A 372 7.55 0.93 14.52
CA ALA A 372 8.01 0.45 13.23
C ALA A 372 6.84 0.00 12.34
N PRO A 373 6.89 0.31 11.04
CA PRO A 373 5.85 -0.09 10.11
C PRO A 373 5.81 -1.61 9.94
N VAL A 374 4.67 -2.15 9.56
CA VAL A 374 4.53 -3.58 9.25
C VAL A 374 4.65 -3.78 7.74
N LEU A 375 5.54 -4.67 7.34
CA LEU A 375 5.77 -5.03 5.95
C LEU A 375 5.03 -6.32 5.60
N ARG A 376 4.48 -6.39 4.36
CA ARG A 376 3.83 -7.60 3.82
C ARG A 376 4.29 -7.86 2.40
N ILE A 377 4.83 -9.06 2.17
CA ILE A 377 5.21 -9.53 0.84
C ILE A 377 3.95 -9.93 0.09
N ILE A 378 3.84 -9.48 -1.15
CA ILE A 378 2.75 -9.71 -2.09
C ILE A 378 3.33 -10.20 -3.42
N ASP A 379 2.49 -10.33 -4.46
CA ASP A 379 2.93 -10.68 -5.85
C ASP A 379 3.49 -12.11 -5.96
N TRP A 380 2.81 -13.08 -5.34
CA TRP A 380 3.18 -14.49 -5.33
C TRP A 380 2.82 -15.25 -6.62
N GLN A 381 2.47 -14.55 -7.71
CA GLN A 381 2.13 -15.17 -9.00
C GLN A 381 3.30 -15.93 -9.66
N ALA A 382 4.54 -15.54 -9.34
CA ALA A 382 5.75 -16.23 -9.80
C ALA A 382 6.22 -17.33 -8.84
N ALA A 383 5.55 -17.49 -7.68
CA ALA A 383 5.96 -18.40 -6.63
C ALA A 383 5.99 -19.87 -7.09
N ALA A 384 6.91 -20.62 -6.50
CA ALA A 384 6.97 -22.08 -6.60
C ALA A 384 6.64 -22.72 -5.24
N ARG A 385 6.06 -23.92 -5.29
CA ARG A 385 5.82 -24.74 -4.10
C ARG A 385 6.15 -26.20 -4.45
N ASP A 386 6.95 -26.87 -3.64
CA ASP A 386 7.48 -28.21 -3.93
C ASP A 386 6.43 -29.34 -3.94
N PHE A 387 5.15 -29.05 -3.63
CA PHE A 387 4.08 -30.04 -3.69
C PHE A 387 3.69 -30.47 -5.11
N ASP A 388 4.17 -29.79 -6.15
CA ASP A 388 3.83 -30.08 -7.54
C ASP A 388 4.74 -31.15 -8.22
N THR A 389 5.37 -32.05 -7.43
CA THR A 389 6.20 -33.13 -7.97
C THR A 389 5.45 -34.27 -8.66
N THR A 390 4.12 -34.24 -8.71
CA THR A 390 3.31 -35.23 -9.42
C THR A 390 2.63 -34.61 -10.65
N ASN A 391 3.26 -34.81 -11.83
CA ASN A 391 2.63 -34.74 -13.16
C ASN A 391 2.36 -33.38 -13.82
N LEU A 392 3.27 -32.41 -13.73
CA LEU A 392 3.31 -31.38 -14.79
C LEU A 392 4.68 -31.41 -15.47
N PRO A 393 4.75 -31.54 -16.82
CA PRO A 393 6.00 -31.33 -17.52
C PRO A 393 6.51 -29.94 -17.12
N SER A 394 7.78 -29.87 -16.78
CA SER A 394 8.51 -28.64 -16.50
C SER A 394 8.35 -27.67 -17.70
N ILE A 395 7.27 -26.91 -17.71
CA ILE A 395 7.12 -25.80 -18.65
C ILE A 395 8.20 -24.82 -18.24
N GLY A 396 9.15 -24.61 -19.12
CA GLY A 396 10.33 -23.80 -18.88
C GLY A 396 9.99 -22.52 -18.15
N ALA A 397 10.62 -22.34 -17.01
CA ALA A 397 10.39 -21.22 -16.08
C ALA A 397 10.59 -19.83 -16.75
N SER A 398 11.22 -19.81 -17.91
CA SER A 398 11.65 -18.61 -18.62
C SER A 398 10.55 -17.85 -19.36
N SER A 399 9.45 -18.48 -19.76
CA SER A 399 8.41 -17.78 -20.53
C SER A 399 7.27 -17.19 -19.69
N LEU A 400 7.12 -17.61 -18.42
CA LEU A 400 5.98 -17.24 -17.59
C LEU A 400 6.25 -16.10 -16.59
N THR A 401 7.51 -15.87 -16.24
CA THR A 401 7.88 -14.91 -15.19
C THR A 401 8.08 -13.50 -15.70
N GLY A 402 8.69 -13.31 -16.86
CA GLY A 402 8.93 -11.97 -17.43
C GLY A 402 7.66 -11.25 -17.88
N GLU A 403 6.64 -11.99 -18.35
CA GLU A 403 5.39 -11.39 -18.84
C GLU A 403 4.49 -10.83 -17.74
N HIS A 404 4.71 -11.19 -16.46
CA HIS A 404 3.88 -10.77 -15.33
C HIS A 404 4.53 -9.69 -14.47
N LEU A 405 5.82 -9.39 -14.68
CA LEU A 405 6.59 -8.41 -13.93
C LEU A 405 6.60 -7.06 -14.68
N GLY A 406 6.54 -5.96 -13.93
CA GLY A 406 6.73 -4.63 -14.49
C GLY A 406 8.21 -4.29 -14.61
N ASP A 407 8.56 -3.40 -15.55
CA ASP A 407 9.95 -3.00 -15.86
C ASP A 407 10.77 -2.55 -14.64
N THR A 408 10.13 -2.02 -13.61
CA THR A 408 10.75 -1.54 -12.37
C THR A 408 11.10 -2.60 -11.35
N ALA A 409 10.51 -3.78 -11.45
CA ALA A 409 10.91 -4.92 -10.64
C ALA A 409 12.27 -5.47 -11.08
N GLU A 410 12.66 -5.29 -12.34
CA GLU A 410 13.85 -5.89 -12.94
C GLU A 410 15.17 -5.52 -12.26
N VAL A 411 15.26 -4.34 -11.65
CA VAL A 411 16.47 -3.88 -10.95
C VAL A 411 16.68 -4.57 -9.59
N TYR A 412 15.74 -5.38 -9.13
CA TYR A 412 15.82 -6.17 -7.89
C TYR A 412 16.00 -7.66 -8.15
N LEU A 413 15.97 -8.10 -9.43
CA LEU A 413 16.04 -9.49 -9.76
C LEU A 413 17.48 -9.97 -9.89
N ALA A 414 17.73 -11.20 -9.47
CA ALA A 414 19.03 -11.86 -9.59
C ALA A 414 19.53 -11.94 -11.06
N PRO A 415 20.84 -11.93 -11.29
CA PRO A 415 21.40 -12.07 -12.67
C PRO A 415 20.88 -13.30 -13.40
N GLU A 416 20.74 -14.41 -12.69
CA GLU A 416 20.26 -15.70 -13.19
C GLU A 416 18.74 -15.80 -13.29
N PHE A 417 18.00 -14.74 -12.99
CA PHE A 417 16.55 -14.74 -13.17
C PHE A 417 16.17 -15.03 -14.63
N GLY A 418 15.30 -16.03 -14.82
CA GLY A 418 14.92 -16.52 -16.15
C GLY A 418 15.81 -17.65 -16.70
N VAL A 419 16.90 -17.99 -16.02
CA VAL A 419 17.69 -19.17 -16.36
C VAL A 419 16.91 -20.44 -15.93
N PRO A 420 16.76 -21.44 -16.81
CA PRO A 420 16.12 -22.69 -16.42
C PRO A 420 16.85 -23.35 -15.25
N TYR A 421 16.08 -23.81 -14.26
CA TYR A 421 16.58 -24.49 -13.06
C TYR A 421 17.39 -23.62 -12.10
N ALA A 422 17.30 -22.28 -12.18
CA ALA A 422 17.82 -21.40 -11.13
C ALA A 422 17.20 -21.76 -9.78
N ASP A 423 18.04 -21.86 -8.74
CA ASP A 423 17.57 -22.17 -7.40
C ASP A 423 16.63 -21.04 -6.89
N PRO A 424 15.40 -21.35 -6.48
CA PRO A 424 14.46 -20.33 -6.04
C PRO A 424 14.91 -19.63 -4.74
N ILE A 425 15.70 -20.28 -3.89
CA ILE A 425 16.26 -19.67 -2.68
C ILE A 425 17.27 -18.59 -3.07
N ASP A 426 18.19 -18.89 -4.00
CA ASP A 426 19.18 -17.92 -4.48
C ASP A 426 18.52 -16.68 -5.07
N LEU A 427 17.41 -16.86 -5.84
CA LEU A 427 16.63 -15.76 -6.38
C LEU A 427 16.04 -14.88 -5.27
N ASP A 428 15.49 -15.50 -4.21
CA ASP A 428 14.87 -14.80 -3.11
C ASP A 428 15.90 -14.10 -2.21
N ILE A 429 17.08 -14.69 -2.00
CA ILE A 429 18.16 -14.09 -1.21
C ILE A 429 18.71 -12.86 -1.93
N PHE A 430 18.93 -12.94 -3.24
CA PHE A 430 19.32 -11.77 -4.02
C PHE A 430 18.27 -10.66 -3.93
N GLY A 431 16.99 -10.99 -4.12
CA GLY A 431 15.88 -10.06 -4.01
C GLY A 431 15.81 -9.41 -2.62
N LEU A 432 16.01 -10.20 -1.55
CA LEU A 432 16.08 -9.69 -0.17
C LEU A 432 17.23 -8.68 -0.02
N GLY A 433 18.43 -9.02 -0.46
CA GLY A 433 19.58 -8.12 -0.41
C GLY A 433 19.37 -6.83 -1.20
N ALA A 434 18.79 -6.92 -2.40
CA ALA A 434 18.49 -5.78 -3.25
C ALA A 434 17.41 -4.84 -2.65
N VAL A 435 16.38 -5.41 -2.00
CA VAL A 435 15.36 -4.63 -1.30
C VAL A 435 15.90 -4.06 0.01
N ALA A 436 16.74 -4.80 0.74
CA ALA A 436 17.43 -4.31 1.92
C ALA A 436 18.36 -3.14 1.57
N TYR A 437 19.09 -3.22 0.45
CA TYR A 437 19.86 -2.09 -0.08
C TYR A 437 19.00 -0.82 -0.23
N LEU A 438 17.82 -0.92 -0.85
CA LEU A 438 16.90 0.21 -0.96
C LEU A 438 16.43 0.73 0.40
N ILE A 439 16.07 -0.14 1.33
CA ILE A 439 15.60 0.26 2.67
C ILE A 439 16.69 1.03 3.41
N LEU A 440 17.93 0.55 3.37
CA LEU A 440 19.05 1.15 4.08
C LEU A 440 19.49 2.47 3.44
N THR A 441 19.64 2.51 2.13
CA THR A 441 20.18 3.67 1.41
C THR A 441 19.14 4.70 0.98
N GLY A 442 17.87 4.29 0.86
CA GLY A 442 16.80 5.09 0.24
C GLY A 442 16.91 5.16 -1.30
N GLN A 443 17.85 4.46 -1.92
CA GLN A 443 18.07 4.45 -3.36
C GLN A 443 17.91 3.04 -3.95
N PRO A 444 17.33 2.89 -5.15
CA PRO A 444 17.25 1.59 -5.82
C PRO A 444 18.65 1.08 -6.18
N PRO A 445 18.84 -0.26 -6.31
CA PRO A 445 20.12 -0.85 -6.71
C PRO A 445 20.69 -0.29 -8.00
N ALA A 446 19.83 0.02 -8.96
CA ALA A 446 20.16 0.68 -10.22
C ALA A 446 18.90 1.36 -10.80
N MET A 447 19.08 2.21 -11.82
CA MET A 447 17.96 2.84 -12.53
C MET A 447 17.39 1.92 -13.63
N GLN A 448 18.17 0.97 -14.13
CA GLN A 448 17.80 0.04 -15.19
C GLN A 448 18.51 -1.31 -14.99
N ARG A 449 17.95 -2.37 -15.56
CA ARG A 449 18.54 -3.73 -15.48
C ARG A 449 19.97 -3.81 -15.99
N SER A 450 20.29 -3.16 -17.12
CA SER A 450 21.63 -3.11 -17.68
C SER A 450 22.65 -2.49 -16.72
N ALA A 451 22.29 -1.39 -16.07
CA ALA A 451 23.15 -0.73 -15.10
C ALA A 451 23.37 -1.60 -13.83
N LEU A 452 22.34 -2.37 -13.40
CA LEU A 452 22.52 -3.36 -12.35
C LEU A 452 23.56 -4.43 -12.73
N ILE A 453 23.43 -5.01 -13.93
CA ILE A 453 24.36 -6.05 -14.40
C ILE A 453 25.79 -5.51 -14.54
N GLU A 454 25.97 -4.29 -15.06
CA GLU A 454 27.27 -3.63 -15.12
C GLU A 454 27.88 -3.45 -13.73
N ARG A 455 27.10 -2.98 -12.76
CA ARG A 455 27.53 -2.81 -11.37
C ARG A 455 27.92 -4.13 -10.72
N LEU A 456 27.08 -5.17 -10.87
CA LEU A 456 27.38 -6.52 -10.33
C LEU A 456 28.63 -7.13 -10.98
N THR A 457 28.88 -6.84 -12.26
CA THR A 457 30.06 -7.32 -12.96
C THR A 457 31.34 -6.60 -12.48
N ALA A 458 31.24 -5.29 -12.20
CA ALA A 458 32.37 -4.50 -11.75
C ALA A 458 32.72 -4.76 -10.26
N ASP A 459 31.70 -4.79 -9.40
CA ASP A 459 31.86 -4.79 -7.94
C ASP A 459 31.62 -6.18 -7.32
N GLY A 460 31.04 -7.13 -8.08
CA GLY A 460 30.71 -8.47 -7.62
C GLY A 460 29.46 -8.58 -6.76
N GLY A 461 28.86 -7.47 -6.31
CA GLY A 461 27.67 -7.36 -5.47
C GLY A 461 27.28 -5.90 -5.23
N LEU A 462 26.27 -5.66 -4.40
CA LEU A 462 25.84 -4.31 -4.04
C LEU A 462 26.51 -3.86 -2.74
N HIS A 463 27.09 -2.67 -2.75
CA HIS A 463 27.70 -2.02 -1.61
C HIS A 463 26.93 -0.77 -1.18
N PRO A 464 26.18 -0.80 -0.06
CA PRO A 464 25.53 0.37 0.52
C PRO A 464 26.48 1.55 0.81
N TYR A 465 27.72 1.29 1.24
CA TYR A 465 28.71 2.34 1.54
C TYR A 465 29.01 3.25 0.33
N ALA A 466 28.79 2.74 -0.88
CA ALA A 466 29.01 3.52 -2.10
C ALA A 466 28.08 4.73 -2.25
N VAL A 467 26.96 4.75 -1.52
CA VAL A 467 25.92 5.79 -1.60
C VAL A 467 25.47 6.31 -0.23
N LEU A 468 25.87 5.66 0.86
CA LEU A 468 25.50 6.03 2.23
C LEU A 468 26.74 6.08 3.11
N ASP A 469 27.19 7.30 3.45
CA ASP A 469 28.29 7.48 4.37
C ASP A 469 27.93 6.98 5.78
N GLY A 470 28.88 6.31 6.45
CA GLY A 470 28.76 5.89 7.84
C GLY A 470 27.95 4.61 8.08
N ILE A 471 27.62 3.85 7.02
CA ILE A 471 27.08 2.50 7.21
C ILE A 471 28.16 1.59 7.85
N ALA A 472 27.75 0.74 8.76
CA ALA A 472 28.67 -0.19 9.41
C ALA A 472 29.17 -1.28 8.44
N ASP A 473 30.46 -1.61 8.48
CA ASP A 473 31.06 -2.62 7.61
C ASP A 473 30.34 -3.97 7.61
N PRO A 474 29.84 -4.52 8.74
CA PRO A 474 29.11 -5.77 8.75
C PRO A 474 27.78 -5.70 7.96
N LEU A 475 27.06 -4.56 8.01
CA LEU A 475 25.84 -4.38 7.23
C LEU A 475 26.12 -4.28 5.73
N ASP A 476 27.17 -3.57 5.34
CA ASP A 476 27.62 -3.53 3.97
C ASP A 476 27.98 -4.93 3.47
N THR A 477 28.75 -5.67 4.27
CA THR A 477 29.14 -7.05 3.98
C THR A 477 27.94 -7.97 3.83
N LEU A 478 26.93 -7.87 4.69
CA LEU A 478 25.69 -8.65 4.63
C LEU A 478 24.96 -8.42 3.30
N ILE A 479 24.77 -7.15 2.91
CA ILE A 479 24.09 -6.82 1.66
C ILE A 479 24.91 -7.27 0.45
N PHE A 480 26.22 -7.06 0.51
CA PHE A 480 27.14 -7.52 -0.53
C PHE A 480 27.07 -9.05 -0.72
N GLN A 481 27.14 -9.82 0.37
CA GLN A 481 27.06 -11.28 0.30
C GLN A 481 25.67 -11.77 -0.19
N ALA A 482 24.59 -11.13 0.22
CA ALA A 482 23.25 -11.48 -0.26
C ALA A 482 23.07 -11.19 -1.76
N THR A 483 23.80 -10.21 -2.31
CA THR A 483 23.68 -9.77 -3.70
C THR A 483 24.83 -10.19 -4.61
N ARG A 484 25.66 -11.16 -4.17
CA ARG A 484 26.75 -11.69 -4.98
C ARG A 484 26.24 -12.19 -6.32
N ALA A 485 26.95 -11.82 -7.40
CA ALA A 485 26.67 -12.32 -8.74
C ALA A 485 27.05 -13.80 -8.86
N ASP A 486 28.14 -14.21 -8.20
CA ASP A 486 28.55 -15.61 -8.09
C ASP A 486 27.71 -16.33 -7.03
N LEU A 487 27.00 -17.39 -7.45
CA LEU A 487 26.14 -18.19 -6.58
C LEU A 487 26.93 -18.92 -5.48
N ALA A 488 28.18 -19.32 -5.75
CA ALA A 488 29.00 -20.02 -4.77
C ALA A 488 29.38 -19.14 -3.57
N ASP A 489 29.39 -17.82 -3.76
CA ASP A 489 29.75 -16.84 -2.73
C ASP A 489 28.52 -16.13 -2.15
N ARG A 490 27.31 -16.40 -2.66
CA ARG A 490 26.07 -15.80 -2.16
C ARG A 490 25.63 -16.50 -0.88
N LEU A 491 24.96 -15.74 0.01
CA LEU A 491 24.28 -16.33 1.16
C LEU A 491 23.26 -17.38 0.70
N ASP A 492 23.26 -18.54 1.36
CA ASP A 492 22.50 -19.73 0.96
C ASP A 492 21.06 -19.77 1.53
N SER A 493 20.72 -18.88 2.48
CA SER A 493 19.41 -18.95 3.13
C SER A 493 19.01 -17.65 3.83
N ALA A 494 17.70 -17.46 4.01
CA ALA A 494 17.16 -16.38 4.83
C ALA A 494 17.46 -16.57 6.33
N GLU A 495 17.69 -17.79 6.78
CA GLU A 495 18.16 -18.09 8.14
C GLU A 495 19.53 -17.46 8.35
N ARG A 496 20.49 -17.76 7.48
CA ARG A 496 21.85 -17.22 7.57
C ARG A 496 21.87 -15.71 7.46
N PHE A 497 21.03 -15.13 6.61
CA PHE A 497 20.88 -13.67 6.54
C PHE A 497 20.43 -13.08 7.88
N LEU A 498 19.51 -13.73 8.59
CA LEU A 498 19.06 -13.32 9.92
C LEU A 498 20.15 -13.50 10.98
N ASP A 499 20.89 -14.62 10.95
CA ASP A 499 21.99 -14.88 11.89
C ASP A 499 23.08 -13.80 11.80
N GLU A 500 23.48 -13.42 10.58
CA GLU A 500 24.44 -12.33 10.34
C GLU A 500 23.89 -10.96 10.81
N LEU A 501 22.58 -10.70 10.60
CA LEU A 501 21.93 -9.49 11.07
C LEU A 501 21.84 -9.46 12.60
N ASP A 502 21.55 -10.60 13.25
CA ASP A 502 21.51 -10.73 14.70
C ASP A 502 22.90 -10.53 15.31
N GLN A 503 23.94 -11.07 14.67
CA GLN A 503 25.32 -10.88 15.12
C GLN A 503 25.71 -9.41 15.02
N PHE A 504 25.38 -8.73 13.91
CA PHE A 504 25.61 -7.29 13.78
C PHE A 504 24.95 -6.48 14.90
N GLU A 505 23.69 -6.77 15.24
CA GLU A 505 22.99 -6.06 16.32
C GLU A 505 23.59 -6.35 17.70
N GLN A 506 24.12 -7.56 17.92
CA GLN A 506 24.82 -7.91 19.16
C GLN A 506 26.19 -7.24 19.26
N ASP A 507 26.93 -7.17 18.16
CA ASP A 507 28.27 -6.59 18.08
C ASP A 507 28.28 -5.05 17.98
N SER A 508 27.13 -4.47 17.51
CA SER A 508 26.97 -3.02 17.50
C SER A 508 26.94 -2.49 18.94
N PRO A 509 27.82 -1.55 19.31
CA PRO A 509 27.71 -0.94 20.61
C PRO A 509 26.34 -0.33 20.76
N ALA A 510 25.55 -0.86 21.68
CA ALA A 510 24.29 -0.23 22.06
C ALA A 510 24.58 1.26 22.32
N PRO A 511 23.77 2.20 21.83
CA PRO A 511 23.98 3.61 22.15
C PRO A 511 24.04 3.73 23.66
N ASP A 512 25.24 4.05 24.17
CA ASP A 512 25.65 4.10 25.56
C ASP A 512 25.04 2.98 26.42
N ALA A 513 25.79 1.88 26.56
CA ALA A 513 25.45 0.79 27.46
C ALA A 513 25.33 1.35 28.89
N ALA A 514 24.16 1.84 29.19
CA ALA A 514 23.73 2.03 30.54
C ALA A 514 23.77 0.68 31.24
N THR A 515 24.60 0.55 32.25
CA THR A 515 24.57 -0.36 33.41
C THR A 515 23.81 -1.70 33.22
N PRO A 516 24.33 -2.85 33.66
CA PRO A 516 23.70 -4.15 33.49
C PRO A 516 22.21 -4.07 33.85
N SER A 517 21.32 -4.37 32.90
CA SER A 517 19.89 -4.28 33.10
C SER A 517 19.46 -5.21 34.23
N VAL A 518 18.92 -4.64 35.28
CA VAL A 518 18.36 -5.39 36.39
C VAL A 518 17.22 -6.26 35.83
N ASP A 519 17.17 -7.56 36.22
CA ASP A 519 16.04 -8.42 35.82
C ASP A 519 14.69 -7.72 36.15
N PRO A 520 13.86 -7.38 35.16
CA PRO A 520 12.62 -6.64 35.40
C PRO A 520 11.68 -7.34 36.37
N LEU A 521 11.82 -8.67 36.52
CA LEU A 521 11.00 -9.43 37.44
C LEU A 521 11.38 -9.16 38.91
N THR A 522 12.63 -8.80 39.20
CA THR A 522 13.11 -8.50 40.54
C THR A 522 13.32 -7.02 40.79
N ALA A 523 13.22 -6.18 39.78
CA ALA A 523 13.49 -4.76 39.85
C ALA A 523 12.65 -4.03 40.93
N ILE A 524 13.30 -3.10 41.64
CA ILE A 524 12.69 -2.29 42.70
C ILE A 524 12.62 -0.81 42.27
N PRO A 525 11.79 0.02 42.94
CA PRO A 525 11.74 1.44 42.66
C PRO A 525 13.10 2.13 42.66
N GLY A 526 13.35 3.01 41.68
CA GLY A 526 14.62 3.71 41.48
C GLY A 526 15.62 2.94 40.61
N GLN A 527 15.41 1.69 40.29
CA GLN A 527 16.30 0.94 39.40
C GLN A 527 15.94 1.15 37.91
N GLN A 528 16.97 1.24 37.12
CA GLN A 528 16.86 1.34 35.65
C GLN A 528 16.75 -0.07 35.07
N VAL A 529 15.70 -0.27 34.24
CA VAL A 529 15.36 -1.58 33.71
C VAL A 529 15.40 -1.63 32.17
N ASP A 530 15.34 -0.48 31.49
CA ASP A 530 15.27 -0.41 30.03
C ASP A 530 15.78 0.94 29.51
N GLY A 531 17.05 1.01 29.15
CA GLY A 531 17.69 2.27 28.78
C GLY A 531 17.52 3.32 29.90
N HIS A 532 16.99 4.51 29.57
CA HIS A 532 16.71 5.57 30.55
C HIS A 532 15.38 5.40 31.30
N TRP A 533 14.71 4.25 31.22
CA TRP A 533 13.48 3.99 31.95
C TRP A 533 13.75 3.42 33.33
N CYS A 534 13.36 4.14 34.36
CA CYS A 534 13.47 3.74 35.75
C CYS A 534 12.14 3.27 36.31
N VAL A 535 12.16 2.28 37.19
CA VAL A 535 10.99 1.83 37.96
C VAL A 535 10.59 2.94 38.92
N ASP A 536 9.43 3.55 38.70
CA ASP A 536 8.81 4.47 39.67
C ASP A 536 8.21 3.65 40.83
N ARG A 537 7.41 2.66 40.51
CA ARG A 537 6.81 1.75 41.50
C ARG A 537 6.32 0.45 40.88
N VAL A 538 6.15 -0.55 41.72
CA VAL A 538 5.47 -1.80 41.38
C VAL A 538 3.96 -1.59 41.47
N LEU A 539 3.24 -1.79 40.38
CA LEU A 539 1.77 -1.68 40.35
C LEU A 539 1.09 -2.93 40.89
N GLY A 540 1.74 -4.09 40.79
CA GLY A 540 1.26 -5.36 41.30
C GLY A 540 1.95 -6.58 40.68
N THR A 541 1.75 -7.73 41.31
CA THR A 541 2.15 -9.04 40.76
C THR A 541 0.92 -9.92 40.76
N GLY A 542 0.45 -10.26 39.56
CA GLY A 542 -0.68 -11.15 39.33
C GLY A 542 -0.23 -12.60 39.09
N ALA A 543 -1.16 -13.49 38.74
CA ALA A 543 -0.88 -14.89 38.45
C ALA A 543 -0.04 -15.15 37.19
N THR A 544 0.07 -14.17 36.30
CA THR A 544 0.73 -14.31 35.00
C THR A 544 1.88 -13.37 34.77
N ALA A 545 1.85 -12.17 35.38
CA ALA A 545 2.83 -11.14 35.14
C ALA A 545 3.00 -10.23 36.36
N ARG A 546 4.20 -9.64 36.47
CA ARG A 546 4.49 -8.51 37.32
C ARG A 546 4.35 -7.23 36.49
N THR A 547 3.79 -6.19 37.09
CA THR A 547 3.49 -4.93 36.42
C THR A 547 4.26 -3.79 37.09
N LEU A 548 5.06 -3.07 36.35
CA LEU A 548 5.90 -1.95 36.80
C LEU A 548 5.43 -0.66 36.15
N LEU A 549 5.41 0.44 36.90
CA LEU A 549 5.32 1.79 36.33
C LEU A 549 6.74 2.30 36.07
N LEU A 550 7.00 2.74 34.85
CA LEU A 550 8.28 3.30 34.46
C LEU A 550 8.16 4.79 34.15
N THR A 551 9.18 5.55 34.57
CA THR A 551 9.37 6.96 34.25
C THR A 551 10.68 7.17 33.50
N TRP A 552 10.69 8.11 32.57
CA TRP A 552 11.87 8.45 31.80
C TRP A 552 12.81 9.35 32.61
N THR A 553 14.10 9.04 32.64
CA THR A 553 15.13 9.79 33.36
C THR A 553 16.27 10.34 32.48
N GLY A 554 16.17 10.16 31.14
CA GLY A 554 17.14 10.70 30.20
C GLY A 554 16.99 12.22 30.01
N GLU A 555 18.07 12.87 29.56
CA GLU A 555 18.04 14.29 29.17
C GLU A 555 17.19 14.47 27.92
N GLU A 556 16.32 15.49 27.90
CA GLU A 556 15.45 15.83 26.80
C GLU A 556 15.94 17.12 26.14
N ASP A 557 16.70 17.01 25.07
CA ASP A 557 17.09 18.17 24.25
C ASP A 557 15.89 18.64 23.39
N GLY A 558 15.01 19.45 23.99
CA GLY A 558 13.96 20.19 23.25
C GLY A 558 12.71 19.38 22.87
N GLU A 559 12.59 18.12 23.22
CA GLU A 559 11.37 17.32 23.05
C GLU A 559 10.41 17.44 24.26
N PRO A 560 9.07 17.28 24.07
CA PRO A 560 8.16 17.24 25.19
C PRO A 560 8.42 16.00 26.07
N PRO A 561 8.27 16.12 27.42
CA PRO A 561 8.61 15.06 28.36
C PRO A 561 7.86 13.76 28.03
N ARG A 562 8.61 12.65 27.98
CA ARG A 562 8.05 11.32 27.70
C ARG A 562 7.09 10.88 28.80
N LYS A 563 5.89 10.49 28.41
CA LYS A 563 4.85 10.06 29.35
C LYS A 563 5.25 8.75 30.03
N PRO A 564 4.93 8.58 31.34
CA PRO A 564 5.10 7.31 32.03
C PRO A 564 4.46 6.16 31.26
N ARG A 565 5.10 4.97 31.29
CA ARG A 565 4.56 3.74 30.68
C ARG A 565 4.49 2.61 31.70
N VAL A 566 3.72 1.61 31.40
CA VAL A 566 3.59 0.39 32.21
C VAL A 566 4.35 -0.74 31.51
N LEU A 567 5.30 -1.36 32.24
CA LEU A 567 5.98 -2.56 31.80
C LEU A 567 5.33 -3.77 32.46
N LYS A 568 4.81 -4.68 31.67
CA LYS A 568 4.24 -5.94 32.12
C LYS A 568 5.21 -7.08 31.82
N VAL A 569 5.70 -7.76 32.85
CA VAL A 569 6.80 -8.74 32.79
C VAL A 569 6.23 -10.14 33.05
N ALA A 570 6.44 -11.09 32.16
CA ALA A 570 6.03 -12.49 32.35
C ALA A 570 6.73 -13.11 33.56
N LEU A 571 6.01 -13.86 34.38
CA LEU A 571 6.60 -14.51 35.57
C LEU A 571 7.52 -15.67 35.19
N ASP A 572 7.17 -16.39 34.12
CA ASP A 572 7.91 -17.51 33.58
C ASP A 572 7.63 -17.68 32.07
N GLU A 573 8.36 -18.57 31.41
CA GLU A 573 8.26 -18.83 29.98
C GLU A 573 6.87 -19.36 29.58
N GLN A 574 6.20 -20.13 30.43
CA GLN A 574 4.82 -20.60 30.16
C GLN A 574 3.80 -19.45 30.17
N LYS A 575 4.11 -18.37 30.92
CA LYS A 575 3.26 -17.18 30.97
C LYS A 575 3.55 -16.20 29.83
N ALA A 576 4.74 -16.28 29.21
CA ALA A 576 5.08 -15.50 28.02
C ALA A 576 4.05 -15.67 26.89
N ALA A 577 3.59 -16.88 26.62
CA ALA A 577 2.55 -17.16 25.63
C ALA A 577 1.23 -16.39 25.90
N ARG A 578 0.90 -16.13 27.17
CA ARG A 578 -0.28 -15.31 27.51
C ARG A 578 -0.06 -13.84 27.23
N LEU A 579 1.15 -13.33 27.44
CA LEU A 579 1.50 -11.95 27.07
C LEU A 579 1.45 -11.76 25.56
N HIS A 580 1.91 -12.72 24.77
CA HIS A 580 1.77 -12.70 23.31
C HIS A 580 0.30 -12.66 22.86
N ALA A 581 -0.56 -13.47 23.47
CA ALA A 581 -1.99 -13.43 23.17
C ALA A 581 -2.64 -12.09 23.58
N GLU A 582 -2.22 -11.54 24.72
CA GLU A 582 -2.69 -10.23 25.19
C GLU A 582 -2.25 -9.11 24.24
N ALA A 583 -1.00 -9.11 23.78
CA ALA A 583 -0.49 -8.16 22.82
C ALA A 583 -1.28 -8.19 21.51
N THR A 584 -1.54 -9.38 20.98
CA THR A 584 -2.35 -9.58 19.78
C THR A 584 -3.76 -8.98 19.94
N ALA A 585 -4.37 -9.17 21.12
CA ALA A 585 -5.69 -8.62 21.42
C ALA A 585 -5.68 -7.09 21.51
N LEU A 586 -4.70 -6.53 22.18
CA LEU A 586 -4.56 -5.07 22.34
C LEU A 586 -4.27 -4.38 21.00
N ASP A 587 -3.48 -5.01 20.15
CA ASP A 587 -3.20 -4.50 18.79
C ASP A 587 -4.47 -4.48 17.91
N LEU A 588 -5.33 -5.49 18.04
CA LEU A 588 -6.63 -5.54 17.35
C LEU A 588 -7.61 -4.45 17.81
N VAL A 589 -7.61 -4.12 19.10
CA VAL A 589 -8.58 -3.17 19.69
C VAL A 589 -8.16 -1.73 19.48
N GLY A 590 -6.86 -1.42 19.46
CA GLY A 590 -6.33 -0.14 19.00
C GLY A 590 -6.50 1.07 19.94
N GLY A 591 -6.65 0.90 21.25
CA GLY A 591 -6.72 2.01 22.21
C GLY A 591 -8.14 2.58 22.43
N GLY A 592 -8.26 3.87 22.69
CA GLY A 592 -9.55 4.52 23.07
C GLY A 592 -9.82 4.45 24.56
N VAL A 593 -10.84 3.72 25.00
CA VAL A 593 -11.12 3.42 26.41
C VAL A 593 -10.42 2.15 26.89
N VAL A 594 -9.80 1.40 26.00
CA VAL A 594 -8.94 0.24 26.29
C VAL A 594 -7.48 0.70 26.26
N VAL A 595 -6.68 0.18 27.19
CA VAL A 595 -5.23 0.49 27.27
C VAL A 595 -4.54 0.14 25.97
N ARG A 596 -3.71 1.06 25.47
CA ARG A 596 -2.98 0.90 24.24
C ARG A 596 -1.68 0.12 24.48
N LEU A 597 -1.38 -0.81 23.57
CA LEU A 597 -0.06 -1.42 23.45
C LEU A 597 0.90 -0.36 22.88
N LEU A 598 2.01 -0.08 23.58
CA LEU A 598 3.06 0.84 23.14
C LEU A 598 4.20 0.09 22.47
N GLY A 599 4.45 -1.17 22.88
CA GLY A 599 5.48 -2.02 22.30
C GLY A 599 5.50 -3.44 22.87
N GLY A 600 6.20 -4.33 22.20
CA GLY A 600 6.32 -5.75 22.58
C GLY A 600 5.23 -6.64 21.92
N PRO A 601 5.24 -7.96 22.19
CA PRO A 601 6.13 -8.63 23.15
C PRO A 601 7.59 -8.61 22.71
N ARG A 602 8.50 -8.35 23.64
CA ARG A 602 9.93 -8.36 23.42
C ARG A 602 10.68 -8.94 24.63
N GLU A 603 11.91 -9.33 24.43
CA GLU A 603 12.77 -9.77 25.51
C GLU A 603 13.44 -8.57 26.19
N LEU A 604 13.49 -8.58 27.53
CA LEU A 604 14.19 -7.61 28.35
C LEU A 604 14.74 -8.30 29.59
N GLY A 605 16.06 -8.34 29.78
CA GLY A 605 16.69 -9.01 30.88
C GLY A 605 16.32 -10.51 30.99
N GLY A 606 16.18 -11.20 29.85
CA GLY A 606 15.77 -12.60 29.77
C GLY A 606 14.30 -12.86 30.11
N ARG A 607 13.44 -11.83 30.04
CA ARG A 607 12.00 -11.91 30.33
C ARG A 607 11.17 -11.36 29.17
N THR A 608 10.09 -12.03 28.82
CA THR A 608 9.10 -11.48 27.88
C THR A 608 8.33 -10.36 28.54
N VAL A 609 8.31 -9.19 27.90
CA VAL A 609 7.67 -7.98 28.41
C VAL A 609 6.73 -7.34 27.39
N LEU A 610 5.73 -6.59 27.89
CA LEU A 610 4.88 -5.70 27.12
C LEU A 610 4.98 -4.27 27.65
N ASP A 611 5.10 -3.32 26.75
CA ASP A 611 5.01 -1.90 27.06
C ASP A 611 3.57 -1.41 26.82
N LEU A 612 2.94 -0.88 27.85
CA LEU A 612 1.53 -0.46 27.84
C LEU A 612 1.39 1.00 28.24
N GLU A 613 0.35 1.64 27.74
CA GLU A 613 -0.04 2.98 28.15
C GLU A 613 -0.38 3.00 29.64
N TYR A 614 0.10 4.03 30.35
CA TYR A 614 -0.25 4.25 31.76
C TYR A 614 -1.64 4.87 31.87
N ALA A 615 -2.56 4.13 32.44
CA ALA A 615 -3.98 4.47 32.52
C ALA A 615 -4.42 5.13 33.84
N GLY A 616 -3.51 5.72 34.58
CA GLY A 616 -3.82 6.50 35.79
C GLY A 616 -3.35 5.90 37.12
N GLY A 617 -3.42 6.70 38.18
CA GLY A 617 -2.76 6.44 39.46
C GLY A 617 -3.45 5.45 40.40
N ARG A 618 -4.72 5.14 40.21
CA ARG A 618 -5.50 4.25 41.08
C ARG A 618 -6.45 3.36 40.27
N SER A 619 -6.61 2.12 40.68
CA SER A 619 -7.70 1.28 40.16
C SER A 619 -9.06 1.70 40.77
N LEU A 620 -10.13 1.40 40.04
CA LEU A 620 -11.49 1.58 40.55
C LEU A 620 -11.72 0.79 41.85
N GLY A 621 -11.12 -0.43 41.94
CA GLY A 621 -11.17 -1.22 43.15
C GLY A 621 -10.48 -0.55 44.33
N ALA A 622 -9.28 0.00 44.14
CA ALA A 622 -8.58 0.76 45.17
C ALA A 622 -9.36 2.01 45.62
N ARG A 623 -10.01 2.70 44.67
CA ARG A 623 -10.85 3.84 44.95
C ARG A 623 -12.08 3.46 45.77
N LEU A 624 -12.78 2.39 45.40
CA LEU A 624 -13.95 1.89 46.12
C LEU A 624 -13.62 1.48 47.55
N ARG A 625 -12.42 0.89 47.78
CA ARG A 625 -11.95 0.55 49.14
C ARG A 625 -11.64 1.80 49.99
N ALA A 626 -11.09 2.84 49.33
CA ALA A 626 -10.68 4.07 50.07
C ALA A 626 -11.80 5.05 50.28
N GLU A 627 -12.69 5.25 49.30
CA GLU A 627 -13.68 6.31 49.29
C GLU A 627 -15.12 5.78 49.40
N GLY A 628 -15.33 4.47 49.40
CA GLY A 628 -16.63 3.82 49.51
C GLY A 628 -17.43 3.86 48.20
N LYS A 629 -18.76 4.18 48.31
CA LYS A 629 -19.66 4.09 47.15
C LYS A 629 -19.45 5.22 46.16
N LEU A 630 -19.64 4.92 44.89
CA LEU A 630 -19.65 5.92 43.82
C LEU A 630 -20.91 6.79 43.91
N THR A 631 -20.79 8.04 43.55
CA THR A 631 -21.95 8.90 43.29
C THR A 631 -22.69 8.43 42.03
N TYR A 632 -23.99 8.78 41.90
CA TYR A 632 -24.76 8.43 40.69
C TYR A 632 -24.12 8.97 39.41
N HIS A 633 -23.52 10.13 39.45
CA HIS A 633 -22.85 10.74 38.33
C HIS A 633 -21.59 9.95 37.94
N GLU A 634 -20.81 9.47 38.89
CA GLU A 634 -19.63 8.66 38.69
C GLU A 634 -19.99 7.26 38.19
N LEU A 635 -21.05 6.66 38.75
CA LEU A 635 -21.55 5.36 38.31
C LEU A 635 -22.00 5.43 36.85
N ALA A 636 -22.77 6.45 36.47
CA ALA A 636 -23.20 6.62 35.07
C ALA A 636 -22.00 6.78 34.11
N ARG A 637 -20.99 7.55 34.52
CA ARG A 637 -19.79 7.80 33.74
C ARG A 637 -18.92 6.56 33.59
N PHE A 638 -18.53 5.94 34.69
CA PHE A 638 -17.69 4.75 34.67
C PHE A 638 -18.40 3.57 34.01
N GLY A 639 -19.72 3.47 34.20
CA GLY A 639 -20.55 2.50 33.48
C GLY A 639 -20.57 2.75 31.98
N GLY A 640 -20.74 4.01 31.54
CA GLY A 640 -20.67 4.38 30.14
C GLY A 640 -19.31 4.06 29.49
N ASP A 641 -18.20 4.39 30.16
CA ASP A 641 -16.86 4.06 29.71
C ASP A 641 -16.64 2.54 29.62
N LEU A 642 -17.15 1.79 30.62
CA LEU A 642 -17.08 0.32 30.64
C LEU A 642 -17.86 -0.32 29.48
N PHE A 643 -19.09 0.13 29.24
CA PHE A 643 -19.87 -0.36 28.09
C PHE A 643 -19.20 -0.03 26.77
N THR A 644 -18.65 1.16 26.64
CA THR A 644 -17.87 1.54 25.44
C THR A 644 -16.66 0.62 25.24
N ALA A 645 -15.92 0.30 26.31
CA ALA A 645 -14.81 -0.65 26.24
C ALA A 645 -15.26 -2.06 25.81
N LEU A 646 -16.37 -2.54 26.38
CA LEU A 646 -16.94 -3.84 26.03
C LEU A 646 -17.42 -3.90 24.58
N ASP A 647 -18.05 -2.85 24.09
CA ASP A 647 -18.48 -2.73 22.70
C ASP A 647 -17.28 -2.71 21.75
N GLN A 648 -16.20 -1.99 22.08
CA GLN A 648 -14.95 -2.01 21.31
C GLN A 648 -14.33 -3.42 21.25
N LEU A 649 -14.28 -4.13 22.38
CA LEU A 649 -13.78 -5.50 22.45
C LEU A 649 -14.66 -6.45 21.63
N ALA A 650 -15.99 -6.38 21.82
CA ALA A 650 -16.95 -7.22 21.13
C ALA A 650 -16.92 -7.01 19.60
N ALA A 651 -16.82 -5.75 19.14
CA ALA A 651 -16.71 -5.41 17.72
C ALA A 651 -15.48 -6.02 17.05
N LYS A 652 -14.44 -6.34 17.83
CA LYS A 652 -13.21 -6.99 17.35
C LYS A 652 -13.15 -8.50 17.66
N GLY A 653 -14.23 -9.07 18.19
CA GLY A 653 -14.30 -10.50 18.57
C GLY A 653 -13.45 -10.86 19.81
N VAL A 654 -13.00 -9.84 20.57
CA VAL A 654 -12.18 -10.01 21.75
C VAL A 654 -13.05 -10.13 22.99
N ARG A 655 -12.77 -11.10 23.86
CA ARG A 655 -13.47 -11.29 25.15
C ARG A 655 -12.53 -11.07 26.31
N HIS A 656 -12.93 -10.25 27.27
CA HIS A 656 -12.11 -9.87 28.42
C HIS A 656 -11.89 -11.00 29.44
N ARG A 657 -12.90 -11.75 29.82
CA ARG A 657 -12.93 -12.91 30.74
C ARG A 657 -12.57 -12.67 32.22
N ASP A 658 -12.05 -11.50 32.62
CA ASP A 658 -11.73 -11.18 34.03
C ASP A 658 -12.12 -9.73 34.37
N LEU A 659 -13.40 -9.40 34.19
CA LEU A 659 -13.94 -8.08 34.54
C LEU A 659 -14.06 -7.96 36.05
N LYS A 660 -13.25 -7.10 36.67
CA LYS A 660 -13.30 -6.75 38.11
C LYS A 660 -12.81 -5.31 38.32
N PRO A 661 -13.24 -4.62 39.39
CA PRO A 661 -12.90 -3.23 39.64
C PRO A 661 -11.40 -2.94 39.70
N ASP A 662 -10.58 -3.90 40.12
CA ASP A 662 -9.13 -3.73 40.18
C ASP A 662 -8.47 -3.68 38.80
N ASN A 663 -9.18 -4.12 37.76
CA ASN A 663 -8.74 -4.10 36.36
C ASN A 663 -9.12 -2.84 35.60
N PHE A 664 -9.61 -1.81 36.28
CA PHE A 664 -9.95 -0.52 35.68
C PHE A 664 -9.16 0.61 36.33
N GLY A 665 -8.37 1.32 35.54
CA GLY A 665 -7.68 2.54 35.98
C GLY A 665 -8.61 3.74 35.99
N VAL A 666 -8.49 4.59 37.01
CA VAL A 666 -9.20 5.87 37.08
C VAL A 666 -8.24 7.02 36.88
N PHE A 667 -8.41 7.79 35.82
CA PHE A 667 -7.59 8.97 35.56
C PHE A 667 -8.40 10.23 35.28
N GLN A 668 -7.77 11.38 35.45
CA GLN A 668 -8.36 12.67 35.13
C GLN A 668 -7.90 13.10 33.74
N ARG A 669 -8.85 13.36 32.85
CA ARG A 669 -8.59 13.91 31.53
C ARG A 669 -8.91 15.41 31.54
N ALA A 670 -7.93 16.23 31.15
CA ALA A 670 -8.16 17.63 30.88
C ALA A 670 -8.84 17.80 29.51
N ASP A 671 -10.10 18.20 29.50
CA ASP A 671 -10.82 18.53 28.27
C ASP A 671 -11.34 19.96 28.41
N ARG A 672 -11.08 20.81 27.45
CA ARG A 672 -11.55 22.20 27.24
C ARG A 672 -12.45 22.77 28.37
N GLY A 673 -11.85 23.04 29.54
CA GLY A 673 -12.53 23.72 30.65
C GLY A 673 -13.21 22.84 31.70
N GLY A 674 -13.01 21.50 31.71
CA GLY A 674 -13.53 20.61 32.75
C GLY A 674 -12.66 19.36 32.92
N LEU A 675 -12.44 18.94 34.16
CA LEU A 675 -11.80 17.66 34.47
C LEU A 675 -12.78 16.51 34.19
N LYS A 676 -12.48 15.66 33.21
CA LYS A 676 -13.21 14.41 32.96
C LYS A 676 -12.41 13.23 33.50
N ARG A 677 -13.07 12.30 34.15
CA ARG A 677 -12.47 11.05 34.65
C ARG A 677 -12.93 9.89 33.81
N SER A 678 -12.03 9.06 33.30
CA SER A 678 -12.34 7.81 32.62
C SER A 678 -11.62 6.62 33.23
N VAL A 679 -12.09 5.41 32.97
CA VAL A 679 -11.66 4.19 33.63
C VAL A 679 -10.78 3.38 32.71
N HIS A 680 -9.51 3.15 33.08
CA HIS A 680 -8.56 2.37 32.29
C HIS A 680 -7.57 1.64 33.20
N GLN A 681 -7.33 0.36 32.99
CA GLN A 681 -6.15 -0.36 33.49
C GLN A 681 -5.78 -1.53 32.57
N PRO A 682 -4.49 -1.89 32.46
CA PRO A 682 -4.08 -3.05 31.67
C PRO A 682 -4.65 -4.32 32.30
N LEU A 683 -5.32 -5.09 31.48
CA LEU A 683 -6.07 -6.27 31.87
C LEU A 683 -5.32 -7.52 31.44
N PRO A 684 -5.36 -8.62 32.19
CA PRO A 684 -4.99 -9.90 31.66
C PRO A 684 -6.05 -10.35 30.63
N LEU A 685 -5.83 -9.98 29.38
CA LEU A 685 -6.63 -10.48 28.26
C LEU A 685 -6.18 -11.90 27.95
N THR A 686 -6.96 -12.89 28.33
CA THR A 686 -6.77 -14.26 27.84
C THR A 686 -7.62 -14.44 26.60
N LEU A 687 -6.97 -14.49 25.43
CA LEU A 687 -7.60 -14.88 24.19
C LEU A 687 -7.59 -16.40 24.06
N SER A 688 -8.74 -16.98 23.83
CA SER A 688 -8.91 -18.25 23.15
C SER A 688 -9.99 -18.06 22.11
N PRO A 689 -9.79 -18.45 20.86
CA PRO A 689 -10.89 -18.51 19.91
C PRO A 689 -11.86 -19.58 20.43
N ALA A 690 -13.04 -19.18 20.87
CA ALA A 690 -14.10 -20.12 21.10
C ALA A 690 -14.75 -20.47 19.77
N PRO A 691 -15.05 -21.74 19.45
CA PRO A 691 -15.87 -22.08 18.31
C PRO A 691 -17.22 -21.35 18.43
N LEU A 692 -17.70 -20.83 17.33
CA LEU A 692 -19.04 -20.27 17.20
C LEU A 692 -20.04 -21.37 17.61
N PRO A 693 -21.06 -21.09 18.41
CA PRO A 693 -22.16 -22.02 18.53
C PRO A 693 -22.90 -22.07 17.20
N GLU A 694 -23.07 -23.26 16.68
CA GLU A 694 -24.03 -23.55 15.62
C GLU A 694 -25.43 -23.15 16.12
N PHE A 695 -26.05 -22.19 15.42
CA PHE A 695 -27.50 -21.99 15.36
C PHE A 695 -27.90 -21.82 13.92
#